data_bc8f9f5c965c70f775f7efb44796603a
#
_entry.id   bc8f9f5c965c70f775f7efb44796603a
#
_cell.length_a   1.000
_cell.length_b   1.000
_cell.length_c   1.000
_cell.angle_alpha   90.00
_cell.angle_beta   90.00
_cell.angle_gamma   90.00
#
_symmetry.space_group_name_H-M   'P 1'
#
loop_
_entity.id
_entity.type
_entity.pdbx_description
1 polymer ?
#
loop_
_entity_poly.entity_id
_entity_poly.type
_entity_poly.pdbx_seq_one_letter_code
_entity_poly.pdbx_strand_id
1 'polypeptide(L)'
;MLDDIFSEQFICNFNDQSNLFDDNGQLQQLWNRPELWKVTDLEVLIERWLNQKDATESQQMLSDALQLIFAFVQNNFCGPFDQIPACQNMLSKLPLKAYDPLEQLKASGEELNPNVKTGEFLVIAREILKILIEAHPSSRILNWWQLRVICLQQHILDDLAGSLYEQFKSIASTLKTQINSFTSSELQSLLYLELANGYLQFHRSNIASDILDEMCAHLQVELKVEGLLGVRTKFQQKPLPQLCLKVVQLADGEPTLPLAVTTNAKTMLPKLLLLEDDTRLERIRFIEPKDNDVMTLPSILQALVLAKVKQLKRSQPKDRLADEQLEPYTQTLLYQEHGPLQVRQAALLLNCHQEANQRRTVERSWKQCEECVKLLDANEEQHSLRSRLSYGFGSFLQPKWHVQLQLVELLRSLGMTKSALDICLQIQAWSEVIDCYTSLELRHKAAEIIRQELEKKPTALLYCLLGDAIDDPQCYEQAWQHSKQTSGKAQAYWGNYFYRRAEYAQAMEHYEISLEINVLQEPILLRCGYSAIQLEKWESAVKYYLAYTHLEPNGFESWNNLAKALINLGDKQRAYRVLGESLKCNYSNWKVWENYMLVSVDTAHWEDAMRSYQRLNELKQHYLDQEVLTRIVYGIAKQLQDEKEAGVSSSPTLLKRIVQLLAQQSIQHGNEPLVWELSALVASTPLKKAERLVKSYRAYTAKHLSWETKSEHSLKALNLCLEVTHLSRAAIEEHAEDESEVMITSQLNSARLAATSCLSALKRAINVEATAEQQDLVQQVEKQIAELTQVVQERMKRT
;
A
#
# COMPACT_ATOMS: atom_id res chain seq x y z
N MET A 1 -21.65 13.62 -35.77
CA MET A 1 -21.13 14.20 -37.05
C MET A 1 -19.61 14.32 -37.07
N LEU A 2 -18.90 14.78 -36.04
CA LEU A 2 -17.44 14.85 -36.04
C LEU A 2 -16.78 13.52 -35.61
N ASP A 3 -17.41 12.70 -34.75
CA ASP A 3 -16.96 11.35 -34.42
C ASP A 3 -17.11 10.34 -35.55
N ASP A 4 -17.92 10.64 -36.58
CA ASP A 4 -18.03 9.81 -37.80
C ASP A 4 -16.77 9.87 -38.68
N ILE A 5 -15.92 10.90 -38.50
CA ILE A 5 -14.65 11.04 -39.23
C ILE A 5 -13.59 10.07 -38.69
N PHE A 6 -13.59 9.89 -37.36
CA PHE A 6 -12.68 8.96 -36.70
C PHE A 6 -13.49 7.77 -36.22
N SER A 7 -13.59 6.72 -37.03
CA SER A 7 -14.35 5.53 -36.65
C SER A 7 -13.73 4.87 -35.39
N GLU A 8 -14.58 4.21 -34.59
CA GLU A 8 -14.14 3.41 -33.44
C GLU A 8 -13.06 2.38 -33.79
N GLN A 9 -12.97 2.03 -35.08
CA GLN A 9 -11.92 1.20 -35.67
C GLN A 9 -10.50 1.72 -35.40
N PHE A 10 -10.25 3.04 -35.27
CA PHE A 10 -8.94 3.59 -34.92
C PHE A 10 -8.52 3.34 -33.49
N ILE A 11 -9.42 2.93 -32.60
CA ILE A 11 -9.12 2.55 -31.21
C ILE A 11 -8.81 1.06 -31.09
N CYS A 12 -9.62 0.24 -31.80
CA CYS A 12 -9.59 -1.23 -31.73
C CYS A 12 -8.71 -1.90 -32.77
N ASN A 13 -8.07 -1.14 -33.63
CA ASN A 13 -7.44 -1.61 -34.88
C ASN A 13 -6.30 -2.60 -34.76
N PHE A 14 -6.15 -3.23 -33.61
CA PHE A 14 -5.33 -4.43 -33.50
C PHE A 14 -5.98 -5.67 -34.11
N ASN A 15 -7.31 -5.68 -34.27
CA ASN A 15 -8.02 -6.87 -34.73
C ASN A 15 -8.48 -6.84 -36.18
N ASP A 16 -8.62 -5.67 -36.83
CA ASP A 16 -9.36 -5.63 -38.09
C ASP A 16 -8.84 -4.62 -39.11
N GLN A 17 -7.53 -4.59 -39.45
CA GLN A 17 -7.18 -3.69 -40.55
C GLN A 17 -5.93 -3.88 -41.36
N SER A 18 -6.23 -3.94 -42.63
CA SER A 18 -5.36 -3.92 -43.80
C SER A 18 -4.56 -2.63 -44.04
N ASN A 19 -4.78 -1.54 -43.30
CA ASN A 19 -4.20 -0.23 -43.61
C ASN A 19 -2.95 0.15 -42.79
N LEU A 20 -2.80 -0.42 -41.59
CA LEU A 20 -1.67 -0.18 -40.71
C LEU A 20 -0.67 -1.32 -40.71
N PHE A 21 -1.14 -2.54 -40.96
CA PHE A 21 -0.30 -3.74 -41.01
C PHE A 21 -0.42 -4.44 -42.37
N ASP A 22 0.66 -5.06 -42.76
CA ASP A 22 0.67 -5.96 -43.95
C ASP A 22 0.01 -7.32 -43.63
N ASP A 23 -0.13 -8.18 -44.61
CA ASP A 23 -0.74 -9.51 -44.47
C ASP A 23 -0.03 -10.41 -43.44
N ASN A 24 1.24 -10.10 -43.10
CA ASN A 24 2.04 -10.77 -42.07
C ASN A 24 1.92 -10.11 -40.69
N GLY A 25 1.08 -9.06 -40.53
CA GLY A 25 0.91 -8.32 -39.29
C GLY A 25 2.10 -7.43 -38.91
N GLN A 26 2.96 -7.05 -39.88
CA GLN A 26 4.01 -6.05 -39.70
C GLN A 26 3.50 -4.67 -40.14
N LEU A 27 4.05 -3.58 -39.57
CA LEU A 27 3.67 -2.21 -39.96
C LEU A 27 3.84 -2.01 -41.47
N GLN A 28 2.78 -1.59 -42.14
CA GLN A 28 2.88 -1.14 -43.53
C GLN A 28 3.85 0.03 -43.60
N GLN A 29 4.80 -0.06 -44.54
CA GLN A 29 5.91 0.88 -44.59
C GLN A 29 5.43 2.31 -44.91
N LEU A 30 5.33 3.15 -43.89
CA LEU A 30 5.29 4.61 -43.99
C LEU A 30 6.39 5.16 -44.85
N TRP A 31 7.45 4.40 -44.95
CA TRP A 31 8.72 4.66 -45.63
C TRP A 31 8.62 4.79 -47.14
N ASN A 32 7.57 4.30 -47.74
CA ASN A 32 7.37 4.39 -49.18
C ASN A 32 6.71 5.72 -49.63
N ARG A 33 6.51 6.68 -48.70
CA ARG A 33 6.02 8.03 -49.00
C ARG A 33 7.16 9.04 -48.96
N PRO A 34 7.96 9.17 -50.05
CA PRO A 34 9.07 10.09 -50.06
C PRO A 34 8.68 11.56 -49.93
N GLU A 35 7.41 11.87 -50.09
CA GLU A 35 6.86 13.24 -50.03
C GLU A 35 6.80 13.79 -48.62
N LEU A 36 6.54 12.95 -47.60
CA LEU A 36 6.50 13.37 -46.19
C LEU A 36 7.88 13.72 -45.65
N TRP A 37 8.91 13.13 -46.19
CA TRP A 37 10.29 13.20 -45.70
C TRP A 37 11.22 14.10 -46.50
N LYS A 38 10.72 14.72 -47.56
CA LYS A 38 11.47 15.73 -48.36
C LYS A 38 11.49 17.11 -47.71
N VAL A 39 10.79 17.28 -46.61
CA VAL A 39 10.69 18.55 -45.89
C VAL A 39 11.83 18.69 -44.91
N THR A 40 12.54 19.78 -45.04
CA THR A 40 13.80 20.06 -44.32
C THR A 40 13.62 20.60 -42.91
N ASP A 41 12.38 20.83 -42.47
CA ASP A 41 12.10 21.45 -41.19
C ASP A 41 10.81 20.88 -40.59
N LEU A 42 10.82 20.53 -39.27
CA LEU A 42 9.67 20.01 -38.54
C LEU A 42 8.55 21.06 -38.49
N GLU A 43 8.89 22.34 -38.35
CA GLU A 43 7.91 23.43 -38.36
C GLU A 43 7.19 23.53 -39.71
N VAL A 44 7.90 23.36 -40.82
CA VAL A 44 7.30 23.34 -42.15
C VAL A 44 6.43 22.12 -42.40
N LEU A 45 6.77 20.98 -41.79
CA LEU A 45 5.91 19.80 -41.76
C LEU A 45 4.63 20.06 -41.02
N ILE A 46 4.73 20.67 -39.85
CA ILE A 46 3.62 21.05 -38.99
C ILE A 46 2.75 22.10 -39.70
N GLU A 47 3.34 23.13 -40.34
CA GLU A 47 2.60 24.12 -41.11
C GLU A 47 1.86 23.52 -42.33
N ARG A 48 2.44 22.50 -42.95
CA ARG A 48 1.82 21.76 -44.04
C ARG A 48 0.60 20.99 -43.57
N TRP A 49 0.66 20.35 -42.41
CA TRP A 49 -0.48 19.69 -41.77
C TRP A 49 -1.55 20.69 -41.27
N LEU A 50 -1.14 21.84 -40.73
CA LEU A 50 -2.07 22.90 -40.30
C LEU A 50 -2.90 23.50 -41.46
N ASN A 51 -2.38 23.46 -42.67
CA ASN A 51 -3.07 23.95 -43.86
C ASN A 51 -4.02 22.94 -44.51
N GLN A 52 -4.00 21.68 -44.04
CA GLN A 52 -4.90 20.64 -44.51
C GLN A 52 -6.25 20.72 -43.80
N LYS A 53 -7.37 20.92 -44.53
CA LYS A 53 -8.69 21.17 -43.94
C LYS A 53 -9.76 20.12 -44.24
N ASP A 54 -9.43 19.08 -45.01
CA ASP A 54 -10.37 18.05 -45.42
C ASP A 54 -10.44 16.85 -44.45
N ALA A 55 -11.61 16.25 -44.27
CA ALA A 55 -11.84 15.13 -43.38
C ALA A 55 -10.99 13.89 -43.70
N THR A 56 -10.72 13.62 -44.98
CA THR A 56 -9.84 12.52 -45.45
C THR A 56 -8.39 12.75 -45.08
N GLU A 57 -7.95 14.00 -45.09
CA GLU A 57 -6.60 14.39 -44.68
C GLU A 57 -6.41 14.25 -43.15
N SER A 58 -7.41 14.58 -42.33
CA SER A 58 -7.39 14.39 -40.88
C SER A 58 -7.29 12.90 -40.50
N GLN A 59 -7.99 12.01 -41.19
CA GLN A 59 -7.87 10.56 -41.00
C GLN A 59 -6.46 10.05 -41.38
N GLN A 60 -5.91 10.56 -42.47
CA GLN A 60 -4.58 10.20 -42.88
C GLN A 60 -3.52 10.67 -41.87
N MET A 61 -3.64 11.89 -41.35
CA MET A 61 -2.76 12.43 -40.30
C MET A 61 -2.82 11.57 -39.03
N LEU A 62 -4.01 11.15 -38.62
CA LEU A 62 -4.16 10.24 -37.49
C LEU A 62 -3.47 8.90 -37.77
N SER A 63 -3.68 8.31 -38.96
CA SER A 63 -3.02 7.07 -39.37
C SER A 63 -1.49 7.18 -39.31
N ASP A 64 -0.94 8.30 -39.78
CA ASP A 64 0.50 8.56 -39.73
C ASP A 64 1.02 8.70 -38.28
N ALA A 65 0.29 9.41 -37.42
CA ALA A 65 0.61 9.52 -35.99
C ALA A 65 0.61 8.14 -35.30
N LEU A 66 -0.39 7.30 -35.60
CA LEU A 66 -0.50 5.97 -35.01
C LEU A 66 0.64 5.04 -35.45
N GLN A 67 1.03 5.11 -36.70
CA GLN A 67 2.18 4.34 -37.19
C GLN A 67 3.48 4.75 -36.48
N LEU A 68 3.69 6.04 -36.23
CA LEU A 68 4.84 6.53 -35.47
C LEU A 68 4.80 6.05 -34.02
N ILE A 69 3.63 6.09 -33.38
CA ILE A 69 3.44 5.57 -32.01
C ILE A 69 3.76 4.08 -31.96
N PHE A 70 3.28 3.29 -32.91
CA PHE A 70 3.52 1.84 -32.93
C PHE A 70 4.98 1.50 -33.20
N ALA A 71 5.64 2.23 -34.10
CA ALA A 71 7.08 2.09 -34.33
C ALA A 71 7.88 2.44 -33.06
N PHE A 72 7.49 3.49 -32.35
CA PHE A 72 8.11 3.83 -31.08
C PHE A 72 7.89 2.74 -30.02
N VAL A 73 6.67 2.21 -29.90
CA VAL A 73 6.35 1.13 -28.96
C VAL A 73 7.10 -0.15 -29.31
N GLN A 74 7.22 -0.48 -30.59
CA GLN A 74 8.04 -1.61 -31.03
C GLN A 74 9.48 -1.47 -30.58
N ASN A 75 10.10 -0.31 -30.78
CA ASN A 75 11.52 -0.09 -30.50
C ASN A 75 11.89 -0.04 -29.01
N ASN A 76 10.92 0.22 -28.12
CA ASN A 76 11.21 0.44 -26.71
C ASN A 76 10.54 -0.57 -25.77
N PHE A 77 9.43 -1.22 -26.19
CA PHE A 77 8.58 -1.99 -25.29
C PHE A 77 8.42 -3.46 -25.68
N CYS A 78 7.90 -3.73 -26.87
CA CYS A 78 7.47 -5.08 -27.24
C CYS A 78 8.39 -5.81 -28.22
N GLY A 79 9.36 -5.11 -28.84
CA GLY A 79 10.23 -5.68 -29.87
C GLY A 79 9.49 -6.19 -31.12
N PRO A 80 10.21 -6.80 -32.09
CA PRO A 80 11.65 -6.94 -32.13
C PRO A 80 12.37 -5.62 -32.40
N PHE A 81 13.52 -5.40 -31.74
CA PHE A 81 14.14 -4.07 -31.64
C PHE A 81 15.02 -3.68 -32.87
N ASP A 82 15.44 -4.60 -33.71
CA ASP A 82 16.46 -4.35 -34.73
C ASP A 82 15.94 -4.27 -36.18
N GLN A 83 14.62 -4.25 -36.38
CA GLN A 83 14.01 -4.37 -37.71
C GLN A 83 13.70 -3.07 -38.43
N ILE A 84 14.17 -1.91 -37.96
CA ILE A 84 13.90 -0.64 -38.68
C ILE A 84 15.19 0.09 -39.06
N PRO A 85 16.05 -0.49 -39.95
CA PRO A 85 17.20 0.25 -40.51
C PRO A 85 16.75 1.48 -41.31
N ALA A 86 15.55 1.41 -41.90
CA ALA A 86 14.97 2.52 -42.66
C ALA A 86 14.70 3.73 -41.76
N CYS A 87 14.27 3.54 -40.50
CA CYS A 87 14.02 4.62 -39.52
C CYS A 87 15.31 5.39 -39.19
N GLN A 88 16.41 4.72 -38.92
CA GLN A 88 17.69 5.37 -38.64
C GLN A 88 18.19 6.21 -39.81
N ASN A 89 18.01 5.72 -41.04
CA ASN A 89 18.34 6.46 -42.25
C ASN A 89 17.43 7.67 -42.49
N MET A 90 16.21 7.67 -41.92
CA MET A 90 15.27 8.80 -42.08
C MET A 90 15.54 9.86 -41.03
N LEU A 91 15.74 9.45 -39.76
CA LEU A 91 16.13 10.36 -38.67
C LEU A 91 17.43 11.11 -39.01
N SER A 92 18.38 10.44 -39.71
CA SER A 92 19.60 11.09 -40.15
C SER A 92 19.40 12.13 -41.29
N LYS A 93 18.27 12.07 -41.99
CA LYS A 93 17.90 13.01 -43.06
C LYS A 93 17.01 14.17 -42.57
N LEU A 94 16.39 14.04 -41.40
CA LEU A 94 15.69 15.16 -40.80
C LEU A 94 16.70 16.20 -40.30
N PRO A 95 16.57 17.48 -40.63
CA PRO A 95 17.50 18.53 -40.19
C PRO A 95 17.22 18.95 -38.75
N LEU A 96 17.22 17.99 -37.83
CA LEU A 96 17.04 18.20 -36.40
C LEU A 96 18.25 18.87 -35.72
N LYS A 97 19.25 19.35 -36.51
CA LYS A 97 20.53 19.89 -36.02
C LYS A 97 20.42 21.17 -35.19
N ALA A 98 19.32 21.90 -35.30
CA ALA A 98 19.11 23.16 -34.56
C ALA A 98 18.23 23.01 -33.31
N TYR A 99 17.56 21.87 -33.12
CA TYR A 99 16.56 21.65 -32.11
C TYR A 99 16.67 20.20 -31.62
N ASP A 100 16.83 20.00 -30.29
CA ASP A 100 16.80 18.65 -29.73
C ASP A 100 15.36 18.27 -29.44
N PRO A 101 14.71 17.44 -30.27
CA PRO A 101 13.31 17.05 -30.05
C PRO A 101 13.11 16.26 -28.78
N LEU A 102 14.14 15.59 -28.27
CA LEU A 102 14.07 14.80 -27.05
C LEU A 102 13.89 15.69 -25.80
N GLU A 103 14.38 16.94 -25.83
CA GLU A 103 14.13 17.88 -24.73
C GLU A 103 12.63 18.16 -24.51
N GLN A 104 11.79 18.04 -25.54
CA GLN A 104 10.34 18.21 -25.42
C GLN A 104 9.64 17.05 -24.72
N LEU A 105 10.29 15.88 -24.60
CA LEU A 105 9.74 14.76 -23.86
C LEU A 105 10.06 14.81 -22.36
N LYS A 106 10.98 15.67 -21.94
CA LYS A 106 11.24 15.93 -20.53
C LYS A 106 10.04 16.61 -19.90
N ALA A 107 9.74 16.27 -18.66
CA ALA A 107 8.60 16.82 -17.93
C ALA A 107 8.93 16.92 -16.44
N SER A 108 8.50 18.00 -15.77
CA SER A 108 8.74 18.24 -14.34
C SER A 108 10.20 18.10 -13.90
N GLY A 109 11.16 18.49 -14.77
CA GLY A 109 12.60 18.36 -14.49
C GLY A 109 13.13 16.93 -14.52
N GLU A 110 12.31 15.95 -14.92
CA GLU A 110 12.75 14.56 -15.12
C GLU A 110 13.41 14.37 -16.47
N GLU A 111 14.51 13.61 -16.47
CA GLU A 111 15.25 13.29 -17.68
C GLU A 111 14.72 12.00 -18.33
N LEU A 112 15.04 11.86 -19.64
CA LEU A 112 14.73 10.64 -20.40
C LEU A 112 15.73 9.55 -20.06
N ASN A 113 15.22 8.32 -19.98
CA ASN A 113 16.06 7.16 -19.84
C ASN A 113 17.04 7.06 -21.04
N PRO A 114 18.34 6.81 -20.82
CA PRO A 114 19.34 6.76 -21.88
C PRO A 114 19.09 5.65 -22.92
N ASN A 115 18.27 4.66 -22.60
CA ASN A 115 17.94 3.54 -23.50
C ASN A 115 16.81 3.85 -24.49
N VAL A 116 16.17 5.04 -24.39
CA VAL A 116 15.10 5.43 -25.31
C VAL A 116 15.60 5.51 -26.74
N LYS A 117 15.00 4.72 -27.63
CA LYS A 117 15.27 4.71 -29.06
C LYS A 117 14.13 5.43 -29.80
N THR A 118 14.48 6.16 -30.84
CA THR A 118 13.49 6.81 -31.74
C THR A 118 12.46 7.68 -31.02
N GLY A 119 12.87 8.41 -29.97
CA GLY A 119 11.99 9.30 -29.21
C GLY A 119 11.36 10.41 -30.05
N GLU A 120 12.02 10.79 -31.15
CA GLU A 120 11.54 11.74 -32.13
C GLU A 120 10.19 11.33 -32.73
N PHE A 121 9.93 10.03 -32.86
CA PHE A 121 8.64 9.55 -33.37
C PHE A 121 7.50 9.88 -32.43
N LEU A 122 7.74 9.77 -31.12
CA LEU A 122 6.75 10.12 -30.12
C LEU A 122 6.50 11.63 -30.10
N VAL A 123 7.55 12.46 -30.28
CA VAL A 123 7.41 13.93 -30.38
C VAL A 123 6.54 14.30 -31.58
N ILE A 124 6.87 13.77 -32.78
CA ILE A 124 6.13 14.07 -34.00
C ILE A 124 4.68 13.62 -33.87
N ALA A 125 4.44 12.41 -33.38
CA ALA A 125 3.09 11.89 -33.17
C ALA A 125 2.29 12.76 -32.20
N ARG A 126 2.92 13.23 -31.12
CA ARG A 126 2.29 14.12 -30.12
C ARG A 126 1.90 15.47 -30.75
N GLU A 127 2.76 16.09 -31.56
CA GLU A 127 2.45 17.34 -32.23
C GLU A 127 1.33 17.17 -33.28
N ILE A 128 1.32 16.07 -34.04
CA ILE A 128 0.20 15.75 -34.93
C ILE A 128 -1.12 15.62 -34.16
N LEU A 129 -1.11 14.85 -33.06
CA LEU A 129 -2.33 14.69 -32.24
C LEU A 129 -2.78 16.02 -31.65
N LYS A 130 -1.87 16.88 -31.22
CA LYS A 130 -2.20 18.22 -30.71
C LYS A 130 -2.90 19.06 -31.77
N ILE A 131 -2.40 19.10 -33.00
CA ILE A 131 -3.04 19.80 -34.13
C ILE A 131 -4.45 19.25 -34.39
N LEU A 132 -4.59 17.92 -34.41
CA LEU A 132 -5.89 17.29 -34.63
C LEU A 132 -6.88 17.59 -33.49
N ILE A 133 -6.43 17.63 -32.24
CA ILE A 133 -7.27 17.98 -31.08
C ILE A 133 -7.67 19.45 -31.10
N GLU A 134 -6.80 20.37 -31.49
CA GLU A 134 -7.14 21.78 -31.67
C GLU A 134 -8.21 21.97 -32.76
N ALA A 135 -8.14 21.19 -33.84
CA ALA A 135 -9.15 21.18 -34.89
C ALA A 135 -10.47 20.46 -34.46
N HIS A 136 -10.37 19.45 -33.60
CA HIS A 136 -11.51 18.60 -33.20
C HIS A 136 -11.52 18.36 -31.68
N PRO A 137 -11.71 19.37 -30.83
CA PRO A 137 -11.53 19.29 -29.38
C PRO A 137 -12.52 18.37 -28.66
N SER A 138 -13.65 18.06 -29.28
CA SER A 138 -14.68 17.15 -28.72
C SER A 138 -14.47 15.69 -29.09
N SER A 139 -13.47 15.37 -29.92
CA SER A 139 -13.22 14.00 -30.35
C SER A 139 -12.71 13.11 -29.19
N ARG A 140 -13.52 12.14 -28.79
CA ARG A 140 -13.16 11.15 -27.75
C ARG A 140 -12.01 10.25 -28.19
N ILE A 141 -11.89 9.95 -29.48
CA ILE A 141 -10.84 9.10 -30.04
C ILE A 141 -9.47 9.77 -29.94
N LEU A 142 -9.39 11.04 -30.32
CA LEU A 142 -8.15 11.82 -30.22
C LEU A 142 -7.71 12.00 -28.76
N ASN A 143 -8.67 12.30 -27.87
CA ASN A 143 -8.40 12.38 -26.44
C ASN A 143 -7.89 11.05 -25.85
N TRP A 144 -8.42 9.92 -26.32
CA TRP A 144 -7.94 8.60 -25.88
C TRP A 144 -6.51 8.33 -26.36
N TRP A 145 -6.17 8.65 -27.62
CA TRP A 145 -4.81 8.53 -28.12
C TRP A 145 -3.84 9.47 -27.39
N GLN A 146 -4.27 10.69 -27.07
CA GLN A 146 -3.46 11.61 -26.28
C GLN A 146 -3.16 11.02 -24.88
N LEU A 147 -4.14 10.40 -24.23
CA LEU A 147 -3.96 9.72 -22.95
C LEU A 147 -2.90 8.61 -23.06
N ARG A 148 -2.94 7.78 -24.12
CA ARG A 148 -1.95 6.74 -24.37
C ARG A 148 -0.54 7.32 -24.56
N VAL A 149 -0.41 8.41 -25.30
CA VAL A 149 0.88 9.10 -25.51
C VAL A 149 1.44 9.64 -24.19
N ILE A 150 0.61 10.22 -23.32
CA ILE A 150 1.05 10.67 -22.00
C ILE A 150 1.56 9.47 -21.17
N CYS A 151 0.86 8.34 -21.18
CA CYS A 151 1.31 7.14 -20.49
C CYS A 151 2.64 6.61 -21.05
N LEU A 152 2.82 6.61 -22.37
CA LEU A 152 4.10 6.23 -23.01
C LEU A 152 5.22 7.20 -22.63
N GLN A 153 4.95 8.51 -22.64
CA GLN A 153 5.93 9.52 -22.23
C GLN A 153 6.34 9.32 -20.78
N GLN A 154 5.39 9.02 -19.88
CA GLN A 154 5.71 8.72 -18.49
C GLN A 154 6.60 7.48 -18.33
N HIS A 155 6.43 6.45 -19.15
CA HIS A 155 7.26 5.23 -19.08
C HIS A 155 8.72 5.42 -19.47
N ILE A 156 9.04 6.44 -20.26
CA ILE A 156 10.41 6.72 -20.71
C ILE A 156 11.14 7.75 -19.86
N LEU A 157 10.46 8.36 -18.90
CA LEU A 157 11.09 9.21 -17.90
C LEU A 157 11.66 8.36 -16.75
N ASP A 158 12.69 8.87 -16.12
CA ASP A 158 13.35 8.19 -15.01
C ASP A 158 12.44 8.07 -13.77
N ASP A 159 11.60 9.10 -13.52
CA ASP A 159 10.65 9.11 -12.41
C ASP A 159 9.28 9.69 -12.80
N LEU A 160 8.32 9.65 -11.88
CA LEU A 160 6.98 10.19 -12.12
C LEU A 160 7.02 11.72 -12.30
N ALA A 161 6.36 12.21 -13.33
CA ALA A 161 6.25 13.64 -13.63
C ALA A 161 4.87 14.19 -13.24
N GLY A 162 4.85 15.15 -12.31
CA GLY A 162 3.62 15.77 -11.82
C GLY A 162 2.82 16.50 -12.91
N SER A 163 3.49 17.15 -13.86
CA SER A 163 2.83 17.81 -14.98
C SER A 163 2.12 16.85 -15.94
N LEU A 164 2.68 15.66 -16.16
CA LEU A 164 2.02 14.61 -16.95
C LEU A 164 0.82 14.03 -16.22
N TYR A 165 0.89 13.89 -14.89
CA TYR A 165 -0.24 13.44 -14.11
C TYR A 165 -1.44 14.42 -14.20
N GLU A 166 -1.22 15.72 -14.11
CA GLU A 166 -2.31 16.70 -14.23
C GLU A 166 -2.93 16.70 -15.64
N GLN A 167 -2.11 16.55 -16.69
CA GLN A 167 -2.62 16.37 -18.06
C GLN A 167 -3.44 15.06 -18.19
N PHE A 168 -2.90 13.96 -17.71
CA PHE A 168 -3.58 12.66 -17.69
C PHE A 168 -4.93 12.76 -16.97
N LYS A 169 -4.95 13.31 -15.76
CA LYS A 169 -6.15 13.46 -14.92
C LYS A 169 -7.24 14.28 -15.61
N SER A 170 -6.87 15.36 -16.28
CA SER A 170 -7.81 16.21 -17.03
C SER A 170 -8.49 15.44 -18.16
N ILE A 171 -7.69 14.73 -18.97
CA ILE A 171 -8.20 13.96 -20.11
C ILE A 171 -8.98 12.73 -19.60
N ALA A 172 -8.48 12.03 -18.59
CA ALA A 172 -9.14 10.87 -18.00
C ALA A 172 -10.52 11.22 -17.42
N SER A 173 -10.67 12.39 -16.76
CA SER A 173 -11.95 12.86 -16.25
C SER A 173 -12.96 13.11 -17.40
N THR A 174 -12.51 13.70 -18.49
CA THR A 174 -13.34 13.94 -19.69
C THR A 174 -13.77 12.62 -20.33
N LEU A 175 -12.83 11.70 -20.56
CA LEU A 175 -13.13 10.39 -21.16
C LEU A 175 -14.07 9.56 -20.27
N LYS A 176 -13.89 9.61 -18.94
CA LYS A 176 -14.76 8.91 -18.00
C LYS A 176 -16.22 9.34 -18.13
N THR A 177 -16.51 10.62 -18.34
CA THR A 177 -17.89 11.10 -18.57
C THR A 177 -18.46 10.65 -19.91
N GLN A 178 -17.62 10.33 -20.86
CA GLN A 178 -18.00 9.94 -22.24
C GLN A 178 -18.02 8.42 -22.46
N ILE A 179 -17.73 7.59 -21.47
CA ILE A 179 -17.62 6.12 -21.64
C ILE A 179 -18.89 5.54 -22.27
N ASN A 180 -20.07 5.92 -21.78
CA ASN A 180 -21.34 5.43 -22.28
C ASN A 180 -21.68 5.87 -23.72
N SER A 181 -20.91 6.76 -24.31
CA SER A 181 -21.11 7.19 -25.70
C SER A 181 -20.46 6.26 -26.72
N PHE A 182 -19.61 5.32 -26.31
CA PHE A 182 -19.08 4.28 -27.18
C PHE A 182 -20.13 3.20 -27.44
N THR A 183 -20.20 2.72 -28.69
CA THR A 183 -21.24 1.76 -29.11
C THR A 183 -20.93 0.33 -28.67
N SER A 184 -19.63 -0.02 -28.58
CA SER A 184 -19.19 -1.35 -28.20
C SER A 184 -18.91 -1.45 -26.70
N SER A 185 -19.50 -2.46 -26.03
CA SER A 185 -19.21 -2.80 -24.64
C SER A 185 -17.74 -3.20 -24.44
N GLU A 186 -17.10 -3.78 -25.46
CA GLU A 186 -15.67 -4.12 -25.42
C GLU A 186 -14.81 -2.85 -25.38
N LEU A 187 -15.15 -1.82 -26.15
CA LEU A 187 -14.47 -0.53 -26.13
C LEU A 187 -14.63 0.20 -24.80
N GLN A 188 -15.83 0.19 -24.24
CA GLN A 188 -16.10 0.75 -22.93
C GLN A 188 -15.24 0.06 -21.86
N SER A 189 -15.19 -1.26 -21.89
CA SER A 189 -14.37 -2.07 -20.98
C SER A 189 -12.86 -1.80 -21.16
N LEU A 190 -12.39 -1.66 -22.39
CA LEU A 190 -11.01 -1.32 -22.69
C LEU A 190 -10.65 0.07 -22.16
N LEU A 191 -11.54 1.04 -22.28
CA LEU A 191 -11.32 2.38 -21.73
C LEU A 191 -11.26 2.37 -20.20
N TYR A 192 -12.19 1.67 -19.52
CA TYR A 192 -12.08 1.48 -18.06
C TYR A 192 -10.73 0.90 -17.66
N LEU A 193 -10.28 -0.13 -18.37
CA LEU A 193 -9.02 -0.81 -18.11
C LEU A 193 -7.81 0.12 -18.29
N GLU A 194 -7.76 0.89 -19.39
CA GLU A 194 -6.65 1.80 -19.66
C GLU A 194 -6.64 3.00 -18.71
N LEU A 195 -7.80 3.52 -18.31
CA LEU A 195 -7.91 4.54 -17.27
C LEU A 195 -7.38 4.02 -15.92
N ALA A 196 -7.79 2.81 -15.52
CA ALA A 196 -7.31 2.20 -14.28
C ALA A 196 -5.78 1.99 -14.31
N ASN A 197 -5.25 1.46 -15.42
CA ASN A 197 -3.81 1.26 -15.60
C ASN A 197 -3.02 2.58 -15.58
N GLY A 198 -3.56 3.64 -16.18
CA GLY A 198 -2.94 4.96 -16.13
C GLY A 198 -2.90 5.52 -14.71
N TYR A 199 -3.98 5.40 -13.94
CA TYR A 199 -3.96 5.79 -12.52
C TYR A 199 -2.99 4.94 -11.70
N LEU A 200 -2.85 3.63 -11.97
CA LEU A 200 -1.85 2.76 -11.33
C LEU A 200 -0.43 3.20 -11.67
N GLN A 201 -0.18 3.64 -12.90
CA GLN A 201 1.11 4.17 -13.33
C GLN A 201 1.51 5.41 -12.52
N PHE A 202 0.55 6.30 -12.24
CA PHE A 202 0.75 7.49 -11.40
C PHE A 202 0.52 7.23 -9.90
N HIS A 203 0.57 5.99 -9.45
CA HIS A 203 0.48 5.59 -8.04
C HIS A 203 -0.84 5.99 -7.35
N ARG A 204 -1.96 6.00 -8.08
CA ARG A 204 -3.30 6.32 -7.59
C ARG A 204 -4.18 5.06 -7.46
N SER A 205 -3.75 4.13 -6.63
CA SER A 205 -4.37 2.80 -6.47
C SER A 205 -5.84 2.84 -6.05
N ASN A 206 -6.25 3.83 -5.24
CA ASN A 206 -7.63 3.97 -4.78
C ASN A 206 -8.56 4.32 -5.95
N ILE A 207 -8.18 5.33 -6.78
CA ILE A 207 -8.96 5.73 -7.95
C ILE A 207 -9.03 4.58 -8.96
N ALA A 208 -7.91 3.87 -9.15
CA ALA A 208 -7.88 2.69 -10.01
C ALA A 208 -8.80 1.58 -9.50
N SER A 209 -8.90 1.36 -8.17
CA SER A 209 -9.82 0.39 -7.59
C SER A 209 -11.27 0.71 -7.94
N ASP A 210 -11.68 1.97 -7.72
CA ASP A 210 -13.05 2.41 -8.03
C ASP A 210 -13.40 2.19 -9.51
N ILE A 211 -12.47 2.51 -10.43
CA ILE A 211 -12.65 2.30 -11.87
C ILE A 211 -12.75 0.81 -12.22
N LEU A 212 -11.92 -0.05 -11.61
CA LEU A 212 -11.98 -1.50 -11.83
C LEU A 212 -13.27 -2.09 -11.29
N ASP A 213 -13.78 -1.59 -10.17
CA ASP A 213 -15.06 -2.03 -9.61
C ASP A 213 -16.23 -1.57 -10.49
N GLU A 214 -16.20 -0.35 -11.07
CA GLU A 214 -17.13 0.10 -12.11
C GLU A 214 -17.07 -0.79 -13.36
N MET A 215 -15.86 -1.20 -13.80
CA MET A 215 -15.69 -2.13 -14.92
C MET A 215 -16.29 -3.51 -14.62
N CYS A 216 -16.08 -4.04 -13.42
CA CYS A 216 -16.69 -5.30 -12.97
C CYS A 216 -18.23 -5.21 -13.01
N ALA A 217 -18.80 -4.12 -12.54
CA ALA A 217 -20.25 -3.87 -12.60
C ALA A 217 -20.76 -3.76 -14.05
N HIS A 218 -20.01 -3.08 -14.93
CA HIS A 218 -20.36 -2.96 -16.36
C HIS A 218 -20.35 -4.33 -17.05
N LEU A 219 -19.37 -5.18 -16.75
CA LEU A 219 -19.24 -6.54 -17.29
C LEU A 219 -20.16 -7.56 -16.59
N GLN A 220 -20.82 -7.16 -15.50
CA GLN A 220 -21.63 -8.03 -14.64
C GLN A 220 -20.84 -9.25 -14.12
N VAL A 221 -19.58 -9.04 -13.75
CA VAL A 221 -18.71 -10.08 -13.20
C VAL A 221 -18.22 -9.70 -11.81
N GLU A 222 -18.02 -10.71 -10.97
CA GLU A 222 -17.38 -10.59 -9.66
C GLU A 222 -16.11 -11.44 -9.62
N LEU A 223 -15.01 -10.85 -9.18
CA LEU A 223 -13.74 -11.55 -8.91
C LEU A 223 -13.70 -11.97 -7.45
N LYS A 224 -14.06 -13.22 -7.17
CA LYS A 224 -14.18 -13.74 -5.81
C LYS A 224 -13.04 -14.69 -5.47
N VAL A 225 -12.33 -14.41 -4.37
CA VAL A 225 -11.33 -15.32 -3.83
C VAL A 225 -11.98 -16.16 -2.75
N GLU A 226 -11.96 -17.49 -2.93
CA GLU A 226 -12.53 -18.46 -2.01
C GLU A 226 -11.45 -19.39 -1.43
N GLY A 227 -11.64 -19.82 -0.18
CA GLY A 227 -10.80 -20.81 0.46
C GLY A 227 -11.31 -22.21 0.19
N LEU A 228 -10.57 -23.00 -0.58
CA LEU A 228 -10.89 -24.39 -0.92
C LEU A 228 -9.87 -25.35 -0.28
N LEU A 229 -10.30 -26.54 0.08
CA LEU A 229 -9.41 -27.57 0.63
C LEU A 229 -8.48 -28.11 -0.47
N GLY A 230 -7.18 -28.02 -0.23
CA GLY A 230 -6.18 -28.45 -1.21
C GLY A 230 -4.85 -28.85 -0.59
N VAL A 231 -3.97 -29.40 -1.41
CA VAL A 231 -2.60 -29.79 -1.06
C VAL A 231 -1.60 -29.00 -1.89
N ARG A 232 -0.54 -28.49 -1.24
CA ARG A 232 0.54 -27.67 -1.83
C ARG A 232 1.84 -28.45 -2.02
N THR A 233 2.00 -29.53 -1.26
CA THR A 233 3.21 -30.35 -1.30
C THR A 233 2.88 -31.81 -1.62
N LYS A 234 3.86 -32.56 -2.20
CA LYS A 234 3.73 -33.94 -2.59
C LYS A 234 3.47 -34.88 -1.40
N PHE A 235 3.94 -34.52 -0.21
CA PHE A 235 3.90 -35.31 1.00
C PHE A 235 2.83 -34.84 2.01
N GLN A 236 2.04 -33.88 1.66
CA GLN A 236 0.97 -33.35 2.54
C GLN A 236 -0.16 -34.39 2.62
N GLN A 237 -0.40 -34.92 3.83
CA GLN A 237 -1.44 -35.90 4.07
C GLN A 237 -2.81 -35.32 4.33
N LYS A 238 -2.87 -34.14 5.02
CA LYS A 238 -4.13 -33.45 5.33
C LYS A 238 -4.28 -32.24 4.43
N PRO A 239 -5.42 -32.11 3.73
CA PRO A 239 -5.70 -30.93 2.95
C PRO A 239 -5.91 -29.72 3.88
N LEU A 240 -5.41 -28.57 3.46
CA LEU A 240 -5.56 -27.29 4.16
C LEU A 240 -6.29 -26.31 3.27
N PRO A 241 -7.00 -25.31 3.83
CA PRO A 241 -7.61 -24.26 3.04
C PRO A 241 -6.55 -23.55 2.18
N GLN A 242 -6.81 -23.46 0.89
CA GLN A 242 -6.00 -22.78 -0.12
C GLN A 242 -6.88 -21.79 -0.86
N LEU A 243 -6.32 -20.65 -1.24
CA LEU A 243 -7.04 -19.62 -1.96
C LEU A 243 -7.18 -19.98 -3.45
N CYS A 244 -8.36 -19.76 -4.00
CA CYS A 244 -8.68 -19.94 -5.42
C CYS A 244 -9.48 -18.74 -5.92
N LEU A 245 -9.15 -18.22 -7.11
CA LEU A 245 -9.93 -17.15 -7.76
C LEU A 245 -11.05 -17.79 -8.58
N LYS A 246 -12.28 -17.33 -8.34
CA LYS A 246 -13.46 -17.62 -9.17
C LYS A 246 -13.98 -16.35 -9.80
N VAL A 247 -14.25 -16.39 -11.09
CA VAL A 247 -14.92 -15.32 -11.83
C VAL A 247 -16.39 -15.71 -11.97
N VAL A 248 -17.24 -15.01 -11.23
CA VAL A 248 -18.68 -15.32 -11.16
C VAL A 248 -19.45 -14.31 -12.02
N GLN A 249 -20.33 -14.79 -12.89
CA GLN A 249 -21.30 -13.95 -13.58
C GLN A 249 -22.49 -13.63 -12.66
N LEU A 250 -22.88 -12.36 -12.58
CA LEU A 250 -23.94 -11.88 -11.70
C LEU A 250 -25.33 -11.93 -12.33
N ALA A 251 -25.46 -12.12 -13.65
CA ALA A 251 -26.74 -12.10 -14.36
C ALA A 251 -27.14 -13.49 -14.89
N ASP A 252 -28.42 -13.84 -14.75
CA ASP A 252 -29.06 -15.03 -15.36
C ASP A 252 -29.34 -14.89 -16.87
N GLY A 253 -28.73 -13.89 -17.53
CA GLY A 253 -28.95 -13.59 -18.97
C GLY A 253 -27.77 -14.06 -19.84
N GLU A 254 -27.96 -13.93 -21.18
CA GLU A 254 -26.85 -14.15 -22.12
C GLU A 254 -25.67 -13.26 -21.76
N PRO A 255 -24.43 -13.81 -21.71
CA PRO A 255 -23.26 -13.04 -21.34
C PRO A 255 -23.10 -11.85 -22.27
N THR A 256 -22.95 -10.65 -21.71
CA THR A 256 -22.70 -9.40 -22.45
C THR A 256 -21.45 -9.44 -23.31
N LEU A 257 -20.54 -10.37 -22.99
CA LEU A 257 -19.39 -10.74 -23.83
C LEU A 257 -19.50 -12.23 -24.17
N PRO A 258 -19.35 -12.63 -25.44
CA PRO A 258 -19.27 -14.04 -25.77
C PRO A 258 -18.06 -14.65 -25.03
N LEU A 259 -18.32 -15.59 -24.13
CA LEU A 259 -17.30 -16.42 -23.48
C LEU A 259 -16.52 -17.28 -24.49
N ALA A 260 -16.99 -17.34 -25.73
CA ALA A 260 -16.30 -17.99 -26.82
C ALA A 260 -15.04 -17.18 -27.16
N VAL A 261 -13.89 -17.70 -26.72
CA VAL A 261 -12.60 -17.29 -27.21
C VAL A 261 -12.61 -17.52 -28.71
N THR A 262 -12.75 -16.45 -29.50
CA THR A 262 -12.53 -16.50 -30.94
C THR A 262 -11.05 -16.80 -31.16
N THR A 263 -10.73 -18.08 -31.24
CA THR A 263 -9.36 -18.60 -31.49
C THR A 263 -8.96 -18.35 -32.93
N ASN A 264 -8.86 -17.08 -33.29
CA ASN A 264 -8.22 -16.71 -34.55
C ASN A 264 -6.74 -16.44 -34.29
N ALA A 265 -5.92 -17.38 -34.62
CA ALA A 265 -4.47 -17.52 -34.54
C ALA A 265 -3.97 -18.23 -33.29
N LYS A 266 -3.33 -19.35 -33.51
CA LYS A 266 -2.49 -20.10 -32.53
C LYS A 266 -1.24 -19.27 -32.16
N THR A 267 -1.39 -18.16 -31.49
CA THR A 267 -0.25 -17.47 -30.92
C THR A 267 0.26 -18.34 -29.78
N MET A 268 1.45 -18.93 -29.92
CA MET A 268 2.07 -19.70 -28.84
C MET A 268 2.43 -18.75 -27.71
N LEU A 269 1.67 -18.81 -26.61
CA LEU A 269 1.99 -18.00 -25.43
C LEU A 269 3.25 -18.53 -24.73
N PRO A 270 4.08 -17.64 -24.15
CA PRO A 270 5.23 -18.05 -23.34
C PRO A 270 4.78 -18.96 -22.21
N LYS A 271 5.44 -20.08 -22.06
CA LYS A 271 5.11 -21.09 -21.04
C LYS A 271 5.74 -20.74 -19.70
N LEU A 272 5.05 -21.07 -18.62
CA LEU A 272 5.65 -21.11 -17.29
C LEU A 272 6.67 -22.26 -17.24
N LEU A 273 7.90 -21.94 -16.81
CA LEU A 273 8.92 -22.97 -16.59
C LEU A 273 8.51 -23.90 -15.43
N LEU A 274 8.80 -25.19 -15.58
CA LEU A 274 8.45 -26.17 -14.57
C LEU A 274 9.24 -25.94 -13.27
N LEU A 275 8.57 -26.16 -12.16
CA LEU A 275 9.21 -26.17 -10.84
C LEU A 275 9.78 -27.57 -10.57
N GLU A 276 11.09 -27.72 -10.76
CA GLU A 276 11.82 -28.94 -10.42
C GLU A 276 12.09 -29.00 -8.91
N ASP A 277 11.02 -29.18 -8.11
CA ASP A 277 11.11 -29.31 -6.65
C ASP A 277 10.64 -30.69 -6.18
N ASP A 278 11.40 -31.29 -5.26
CA ASP A 278 11.11 -32.61 -4.75
C ASP A 278 9.90 -32.64 -3.81
N THR A 279 9.57 -31.51 -3.21
CA THR A 279 8.57 -31.40 -2.14
C THR A 279 7.32 -30.65 -2.59
N ARG A 280 7.48 -29.53 -3.29
CA ARG A 280 6.37 -28.66 -3.68
C ARG A 280 5.70 -29.15 -4.96
N LEU A 281 4.39 -29.07 -5.03
CA LEU A 281 3.65 -29.24 -6.27
C LEU A 281 3.79 -27.98 -7.12
N GLU A 282 3.79 -28.15 -8.43
CA GLU A 282 3.81 -27.03 -9.37
C GLU A 282 2.55 -26.18 -9.26
N ARG A 283 1.42 -26.82 -9.05
CA ARG A 283 0.10 -26.22 -8.84
C ARG A 283 -0.56 -26.80 -7.60
N ILE A 284 -1.32 -25.97 -6.89
CA ILE A 284 -2.19 -26.43 -5.81
C ILE A 284 -3.18 -27.46 -6.38
N ARG A 285 -3.29 -28.60 -5.72
CA ARG A 285 -4.26 -29.63 -6.06
C ARG A 285 -5.42 -29.56 -5.07
N PHE A 286 -6.59 -29.15 -5.56
CA PHE A 286 -7.83 -29.13 -4.78
C PHE A 286 -8.44 -30.53 -4.69
N ILE A 287 -9.21 -30.79 -3.63
CA ILE A 287 -9.87 -32.09 -3.40
C ILE A 287 -10.95 -32.32 -4.44
N GLU A 288 -11.79 -31.30 -4.67
CA GLU A 288 -12.84 -31.40 -5.66
C GLU A 288 -12.23 -31.34 -7.08
N PRO A 289 -12.47 -32.33 -7.95
CA PRO A 289 -11.92 -32.34 -9.29
C PRO A 289 -12.26 -31.11 -10.11
N LYS A 290 -13.47 -30.57 -9.95
CA LYS A 290 -13.97 -29.38 -10.66
C LYS A 290 -13.15 -28.12 -10.36
N ASP A 291 -12.57 -28.01 -9.18
CA ASP A 291 -11.77 -26.86 -8.77
C ASP A 291 -10.33 -26.92 -9.33
N ASN A 292 -9.93 -28.05 -9.91
CA ASN A 292 -8.65 -28.20 -10.60
C ASN A 292 -8.70 -27.80 -12.08
N ASP A 293 -9.89 -27.67 -12.64
CA ASP A 293 -10.06 -27.26 -14.02
C ASP A 293 -9.74 -25.74 -14.16
N VAL A 294 -9.01 -25.38 -15.22
CA VAL A 294 -8.69 -23.99 -15.51
C VAL A 294 -9.88 -23.35 -16.19
N MET A 295 -10.46 -22.34 -15.53
CA MET A 295 -11.47 -21.53 -16.16
C MET A 295 -10.87 -20.77 -17.34
N THR A 296 -11.37 -20.98 -18.56
CA THR A 296 -10.95 -20.22 -19.73
C THR A 296 -11.58 -18.81 -19.70
N LEU A 297 -10.74 -17.78 -19.68
CA LEU A 297 -11.19 -16.38 -19.62
C LEU A 297 -11.01 -15.67 -20.97
N PRO A 298 -11.99 -14.86 -21.41
CA PRO A 298 -11.80 -13.92 -22.52
C PRO A 298 -10.65 -12.95 -22.28
N SER A 299 -10.02 -12.46 -23.34
CA SER A 299 -8.85 -11.56 -23.26
C SER A 299 -9.05 -10.34 -22.36
N ILE A 300 -10.23 -9.73 -22.43
CA ILE A 300 -10.58 -8.54 -21.61
C ILE A 300 -10.66 -8.89 -20.11
N LEU A 301 -11.18 -10.06 -19.74
CA LEU A 301 -11.20 -10.52 -18.35
C LEU A 301 -9.81 -10.92 -17.85
N GLN A 302 -8.95 -11.50 -18.70
CA GLN A 302 -7.55 -11.73 -18.34
C GLN A 302 -6.84 -10.41 -18.05
N ALA A 303 -7.05 -9.37 -18.85
CA ALA A 303 -6.48 -8.05 -18.62
C ALA A 303 -7.07 -7.37 -17.36
N LEU A 304 -8.37 -7.56 -17.08
CA LEU A 304 -9.00 -7.10 -15.84
C LEU A 304 -8.38 -7.78 -14.60
N VAL A 305 -8.20 -9.10 -14.62
CA VAL A 305 -7.54 -9.85 -13.53
C VAL A 305 -6.11 -9.35 -13.33
N LEU A 306 -5.37 -9.07 -14.42
CA LEU A 306 -4.02 -8.49 -14.35
C LEU A 306 -4.03 -7.10 -13.70
N ALA A 307 -4.95 -6.23 -14.09
CA ALA A 307 -5.06 -4.89 -13.52
C ALA A 307 -5.45 -4.96 -12.03
N LYS A 308 -6.37 -5.87 -11.66
CA LYS A 308 -6.77 -6.07 -10.26
C LYS A 308 -5.62 -6.56 -9.38
N VAL A 309 -4.82 -7.52 -9.84
CA VAL A 309 -3.65 -7.99 -9.07
C VAL A 309 -2.60 -6.89 -8.89
N LYS A 310 -2.38 -6.06 -9.90
CA LYS A 310 -1.47 -4.90 -9.80
C LYS A 310 -1.99 -3.84 -8.82
N GLN A 311 -3.31 -3.57 -8.86
CA GLN A 311 -3.97 -2.67 -7.93
C GLN A 311 -3.84 -3.18 -6.49
N LEU A 312 -4.14 -4.47 -6.24
CA LEU A 312 -4.01 -5.08 -4.93
C LEU A 312 -2.56 -5.07 -4.42
N LYS A 313 -1.59 -5.44 -5.28
CA LYS A 313 -0.16 -5.41 -4.93
C LYS A 313 0.29 -4.03 -4.46
N ARG A 314 -0.29 -2.96 -5.01
CA ARG A 314 0.05 -1.59 -4.63
C ARG A 314 -0.74 -1.09 -3.42
N SER A 315 -1.94 -1.61 -3.18
CA SER A 315 -2.82 -1.20 -2.07
C SER A 315 -2.71 -2.05 -0.81
N GLN A 316 -1.98 -3.17 -0.86
CA GLN A 316 -1.79 -4.07 0.28
C GLN A 316 -0.39 -3.91 0.90
N PRO A 317 -0.23 -4.21 2.19
CA PRO A 317 1.08 -4.25 2.83
C PRO A 317 2.04 -5.20 2.11
N LYS A 318 3.32 -4.87 2.10
CA LYS A 318 4.37 -5.73 1.51
C LYS A 318 4.76 -6.82 2.51
N ASP A 319 3.87 -7.78 2.71
CA ASP A 319 4.10 -8.93 3.58
C ASP A 319 3.81 -10.25 2.84
N ARG A 320 4.22 -11.35 3.46
CA ARG A 320 4.04 -12.68 2.88
C ARG A 320 2.57 -13.08 2.74
N LEU A 321 1.70 -12.59 3.62
CA LEU A 321 0.27 -12.87 3.57
C LEU A 321 -0.38 -12.20 2.36
N ALA A 322 0.02 -10.96 2.06
CA ALA A 322 -0.42 -10.26 0.85
C ALA A 322 0.05 -10.99 -0.42
N ASP A 323 1.30 -11.47 -0.47
CA ASP A 323 1.79 -12.26 -1.60
C ASP A 323 0.94 -13.53 -1.82
N GLU A 324 0.54 -14.24 -0.74
CA GLU A 324 -0.33 -15.41 -0.82
C GLU A 324 -1.75 -15.07 -1.29
N GLN A 325 -2.25 -13.88 -1.01
CA GLN A 325 -3.55 -13.39 -1.52
C GLN A 325 -3.52 -13.06 -3.02
N LEU A 326 -2.37 -12.66 -3.54
CA LEU A 326 -2.17 -12.33 -4.96
C LEU A 326 -1.95 -13.59 -5.83
N GLU A 327 -1.42 -14.68 -5.23
CA GLU A 327 -1.09 -15.91 -5.94
C GLU A 327 -2.26 -16.47 -6.78
N PRO A 328 -3.53 -16.55 -6.31
CA PRO A 328 -4.66 -17.07 -7.09
C PRO A 328 -4.92 -16.32 -8.39
N TYR A 329 -4.79 -14.98 -8.38
CA TYR A 329 -4.97 -14.15 -9.57
C TYR A 329 -3.87 -14.43 -10.60
N THR A 330 -2.62 -14.45 -10.15
CA THR A 330 -1.46 -14.72 -11.00
C THR A 330 -1.53 -16.13 -11.59
N GLN A 331 -1.85 -17.14 -10.77
CA GLN A 331 -2.01 -18.53 -11.22
C GLN A 331 -3.12 -18.68 -12.27
N THR A 332 -4.26 -18.02 -12.08
CA THR A 332 -5.35 -18.03 -13.06
C THR A 332 -4.87 -17.53 -14.44
N LEU A 333 -4.04 -16.48 -14.49
CA LEU A 333 -3.48 -15.95 -15.73
C LEU A 333 -2.42 -16.88 -16.34
N LEU A 334 -1.57 -17.49 -15.50
CA LEU A 334 -0.47 -18.35 -15.94
C LEU A 334 -0.93 -19.67 -16.58
N TYR A 335 -2.10 -20.15 -16.27
CA TYR A 335 -2.64 -21.41 -16.82
C TYR A 335 -3.66 -21.22 -17.94
N GLN A 336 -3.86 -19.98 -18.45
CA GLN A 336 -4.66 -19.77 -19.66
C GLN A 336 -3.93 -20.36 -20.88
N GLU A 337 -4.63 -21.10 -21.72
CA GLU A 337 -4.08 -21.65 -22.95
C GLU A 337 -4.01 -20.60 -24.08
N HIS A 338 -4.93 -19.63 -24.05
CA HIS A 338 -5.07 -18.59 -25.05
C HIS A 338 -5.17 -17.22 -24.38
N GLY A 339 -4.77 -16.17 -25.07
CA GLY A 339 -4.85 -14.80 -24.58
C GLY A 339 -3.86 -13.83 -25.23
N PRO A 340 -3.85 -12.58 -24.79
CA PRO A 340 -2.91 -11.58 -25.27
C PRO A 340 -1.48 -11.86 -24.77
N LEU A 341 -0.50 -11.76 -25.65
CA LEU A 341 0.91 -11.98 -25.34
C LEU A 341 1.39 -11.07 -24.19
N GLN A 342 1.02 -9.79 -24.21
CA GLN A 342 1.46 -8.82 -23.21
C GLN A 342 0.87 -9.10 -21.82
N VAL A 343 -0.38 -9.55 -21.74
CA VAL A 343 -1.01 -9.95 -20.47
C VAL A 343 -0.26 -11.16 -19.89
N ARG A 344 0.06 -12.14 -20.74
CA ARG A 344 0.80 -13.33 -20.33
C ARG A 344 2.21 -13.00 -19.85
N GLN A 345 2.94 -12.18 -20.57
CA GLN A 345 4.28 -11.73 -20.19
C GLN A 345 4.26 -10.95 -18.87
N ALA A 346 3.31 -10.03 -18.70
CA ALA A 346 3.16 -9.28 -17.46
C ALA A 346 2.81 -10.20 -16.28
N ALA A 347 1.99 -11.24 -16.47
CA ALA A 347 1.69 -12.24 -15.46
C ALA A 347 2.93 -13.07 -15.06
N LEU A 348 3.76 -13.48 -16.04
CA LEU A 348 5.02 -14.17 -15.78
C LEU A 348 5.99 -13.30 -14.96
N LEU A 349 6.13 -12.02 -15.30
CA LEU A 349 7.00 -11.10 -14.57
C LEU A 349 6.48 -10.85 -13.14
N LEU A 350 5.16 -10.76 -12.95
CA LEU A 350 4.58 -10.69 -11.62
C LEU A 350 4.87 -11.93 -10.79
N ASN A 351 4.73 -13.12 -11.39
CA ASN A 351 5.07 -14.38 -10.73
C ASN A 351 6.55 -14.43 -10.35
N CYS A 352 7.45 -14.01 -11.22
CA CYS A 352 8.88 -13.95 -10.93
C CYS A 352 9.16 -13.07 -9.70
N HIS A 353 8.49 -11.94 -9.58
CA HIS A 353 8.64 -11.06 -8.44
C HIS A 353 8.08 -11.66 -7.14
N GLN A 354 6.93 -12.36 -7.20
CA GLN A 354 6.35 -13.06 -6.03
C GLN A 354 7.25 -14.20 -5.53
N GLU A 355 7.89 -14.91 -6.44
CA GLU A 355 8.78 -16.02 -6.15
C GLU A 355 10.21 -15.61 -5.76
N ALA A 356 10.62 -14.37 -6.04
CA ALA A 356 11.98 -13.86 -5.80
C ALA A 356 12.47 -14.02 -4.36
N ASN A 357 11.56 -13.89 -3.39
CA ASN A 357 11.86 -14.00 -1.95
C ASN A 357 11.83 -15.44 -1.42
N GLN A 358 11.57 -16.44 -2.25
CA GLN A 358 11.44 -17.85 -1.85
C GLN A 358 12.64 -18.66 -2.34
N ARG A 359 13.43 -19.22 -1.43
CA ARG A 359 14.66 -19.97 -1.74
C ARG A 359 14.49 -21.09 -2.78
N ARG A 360 13.30 -21.71 -2.86
CA ARG A 360 13.04 -22.87 -3.74
C ARG A 360 12.59 -22.46 -5.14
N THR A 361 12.11 -21.25 -5.33
CA THR A 361 11.53 -20.79 -6.59
C THR A 361 12.34 -19.68 -7.27
N VAL A 362 13.26 -19.04 -6.54
CA VAL A 362 14.05 -17.92 -7.06
C VAL A 362 14.87 -18.28 -8.31
N GLU A 363 15.38 -19.50 -8.40
CA GLU A 363 16.13 -19.96 -9.59
C GLU A 363 15.21 -20.09 -10.81
N ARG A 364 14.00 -20.62 -10.62
CA ARG A 364 12.98 -20.66 -11.67
C ARG A 364 12.61 -19.24 -12.09
N SER A 365 12.41 -18.32 -11.13
CA SER A 365 12.07 -16.91 -11.40
C SER A 365 13.14 -16.21 -12.24
N TRP A 366 14.41 -16.43 -11.91
CA TRP A 366 15.51 -15.89 -12.69
C TRP A 366 15.48 -16.40 -14.15
N LYS A 367 15.43 -17.73 -14.34
CA LYS A 367 15.37 -18.34 -15.67
C LYS A 367 14.15 -17.85 -16.47
N GLN A 368 13.00 -17.77 -15.82
CA GLN A 368 11.76 -17.29 -16.44
C GLN A 368 11.85 -15.82 -16.86
N CYS A 369 12.43 -14.96 -16.01
CA CYS A 369 12.65 -13.55 -16.36
C CYS A 369 13.64 -13.40 -17.52
N GLU A 370 14.70 -14.20 -17.55
CA GLU A 370 15.65 -14.24 -18.67
C GLU A 370 14.97 -14.65 -19.99
N GLU A 371 14.08 -15.65 -19.96
CA GLU A 371 13.28 -16.03 -21.14
C GLU A 371 12.32 -14.92 -21.56
N CYS A 372 11.74 -14.17 -20.64
CA CYS A 372 10.93 -12.99 -20.98
C CYS A 372 11.76 -11.90 -21.67
N VAL A 373 13.00 -11.67 -21.26
CA VAL A 373 13.91 -10.72 -21.94
C VAL A 373 14.26 -11.21 -23.34
N LYS A 374 14.60 -12.51 -23.49
CA LYS A 374 14.89 -13.11 -24.80
C LYS A 374 13.71 -13.02 -25.77
N LEU A 375 12.48 -13.20 -25.27
CA LEU A 375 11.26 -13.06 -26.08
C LEU A 375 11.10 -11.66 -26.67
N LEU A 376 11.48 -10.63 -25.94
CA LEU A 376 11.46 -9.26 -26.45
C LEU A 376 12.47 -9.07 -27.60
N ASP A 377 13.63 -9.72 -27.53
CA ASP A 377 14.66 -9.65 -28.56
C ASP A 377 14.41 -10.59 -29.75
N ALA A 378 13.62 -11.65 -29.56
CA ALA A 378 13.38 -12.66 -30.56
C ALA A 378 12.60 -12.13 -31.77
N ASN A 379 13.15 -12.39 -32.95
CA ASN A 379 12.52 -12.10 -34.23
C ASN A 379 11.82 -13.36 -34.76
N GLU A 380 10.89 -13.89 -33.95
CA GLU A 380 10.14 -15.08 -34.31
C GLU A 380 8.97 -14.73 -35.22
N GLU A 381 8.83 -15.42 -36.33
CA GLU A 381 7.70 -15.32 -37.26
C GLU A 381 6.35 -15.58 -36.59
N GLN A 382 6.36 -16.29 -35.44
CA GLN A 382 5.18 -16.65 -34.67
C GLN A 382 4.55 -15.46 -33.93
N HIS A 383 5.29 -14.38 -33.69
CA HIS A 383 4.84 -13.22 -32.94
C HIS A 383 4.91 -11.94 -33.78
N SER A 384 3.91 -11.76 -34.65
CA SER A 384 3.79 -10.53 -35.41
C SER A 384 3.67 -9.30 -34.49
N LEU A 385 4.06 -8.12 -34.94
CA LEU A 385 3.96 -6.87 -34.21
C LEU A 385 2.53 -6.63 -33.74
N ARG A 386 1.54 -6.93 -34.59
CA ARG A 386 0.12 -6.86 -34.23
C ARG A 386 -0.21 -7.70 -32.99
N SER A 387 0.28 -8.96 -32.93
CA SER A 387 0.09 -9.83 -31.76
C SER A 387 0.76 -9.27 -30.51
N ARG A 388 1.96 -8.70 -30.65
CA ARG A 388 2.72 -8.09 -29.55
C ARG A 388 2.08 -6.80 -29.02
N LEU A 389 1.38 -6.05 -29.85
CA LEU A 389 0.67 -4.82 -29.48
C LEU A 389 -0.72 -5.08 -28.89
N SER A 390 -1.29 -6.29 -29.13
CA SER A 390 -2.64 -6.64 -28.62
C SER A 390 -2.72 -6.47 -27.11
N TYR A 391 -3.69 -5.68 -26.64
CA TYR A 391 -3.86 -5.29 -25.23
C TYR A 391 -2.62 -4.60 -24.61
N GLY A 392 -1.68 -4.06 -25.43
CA GLY A 392 -0.48 -3.42 -24.91
C GLY A 392 -0.77 -2.33 -23.88
N PHE A 393 -1.63 -1.38 -24.19
CA PHE A 393 -2.02 -0.31 -23.29
C PHE A 393 -2.92 -0.80 -22.13
N GLY A 394 -3.65 -1.90 -22.32
CA GLY A 394 -4.47 -2.56 -21.30
C GLY A 394 -3.68 -3.50 -20.36
N SER A 395 -2.44 -3.83 -20.64
CA SER A 395 -1.61 -4.78 -19.88
C SER A 395 -0.51 -4.13 -19.06
N PHE A 396 -0.40 -2.82 -19.03
CA PHE A 396 0.68 -2.11 -18.38
C PHE A 396 2.04 -2.40 -19.03
N LEU A 397 2.15 -2.04 -20.31
CA LEU A 397 3.32 -2.25 -21.14
C LEU A 397 4.58 -1.65 -20.48
N GLN A 398 5.59 -2.47 -20.23
CA GLN A 398 6.85 -2.02 -19.63
C GLN A 398 7.96 -1.90 -20.68
N PRO A 399 8.80 -0.84 -20.59
CA PRO A 399 9.98 -0.73 -21.43
C PRO A 399 10.95 -1.90 -21.19
N LYS A 400 11.73 -2.27 -22.21
CA LYS A 400 12.69 -3.38 -22.12
C LYS A 400 13.65 -3.25 -20.93
N TRP A 401 14.18 -2.06 -20.68
CA TRP A 401 15.13 -1.82 -19.59
C TRP A 401 14.50 -2.05 -18.21
N HIS A 402 13.18 -1.83 -18.02
CA HIS A 402 12.51 -2.19 -16.76
C HIS A 402 12.44 -3.71 -16.54
N VAL A 403 12.21 -4.48 -17.59
CA VAL A 403 12.28 -5.96 -17.52
C VAL A 403 13.69 -6.42 -17.19
N GLN A 404 14.70 -5.78 -17.78
CA GLN A 404 16.11 -6.06 -17.48
C GLN A 404 16.49 -5.68 -16.04
N LEU A 405 15.95 -4.59 -15.50
CA LEU A 405 16.13 -4.23 -14.08
C LEU A 405 15.52 -5.27 -13.14
N GLN A 406 14.35 -5.84 -13.45
CA GLN A 406 13.79 -6.95 -12.68
C GLN A 406 14.72 -8.19 -12.70
N LEU A 407 15.35 -8.47 -13.85
CA LEU A 407 16.34 -9.52 -13.95
C LEU A 407 17.58 -9.23 -13.07
N VAL A 408 18.03 -7.98 -13.03
CA VAL A 408 19.12 -7.53 -12.14
C VAL A 408 18.79 -7.77 -10.66
N GLU A 409 17.58 -7.43 -10.23
CA GLU A 409 17.14 -7.69 -8.85
C GLU A 409 17.18 -9.18 -8.50
N LEU A 410 16.71 -10.04 -9.40
CA LEU A 410 16.74 -11.49 -9.21
C LEU A 410 18.16 -12.04 -9.15
N LEU A 411 19.06 -11.57 -10.03
CA LEU A 411 20.47 -11.95 -10.01
C LEU A 411 21.18 -11.51 -8.71
N ARG A 412 20.85 -10.33 -8.20
CA ARG A 412 21.38 -9.84 -6.90
C ARG A 412 20.87 -10.70 -5.75
N SER A 413 19.60 -11.08 -5.74
CA SER A 413 19.03 -11.98 -4.72
C SER A 413 19.68 -13.36 -4.70
N LEU A 414 20.15 -13.84 -5.84
CA LEU A 414 20.94 -15.07 -6.00
C LEU A 414 22.44 -14.90 -5.65
N GLY A 415 22.91 -13.68 -5.39
CA GLY A 415 24.32 -13.41 -5.16
C GLY A 415 25.18 -13.32 -6.45
N MET A 416 24.55 -13.34 -7.62
CA MET A 416 25.20 -13.25 -8.92
C MET A 416 25.50 -11.79 -9.31
N THR A 417 26.14 -11.05 -8.41
CA THR A 417 26.34 -9.59 -8.52
C THR A 417 27.16 -9.20 -9.76
N LYS A 418 28.09 -10.05 -10.24
CA LYS A 418 28.84 -9.73 -11.45
C LYS A 418 27.95 -9.73 -12.70
N SER A 419 27.11 -10.74 -12.89
CA SER A 419 26.17 -10.81 -14.00
C SER A 419 25.15 -9.68 -13.95
N ALA A 420 24.69 -9.32 -12.74
CA ALA A 420 23.85 -8.15 -12.53
C ALA A 420 24.54 -6.85 -12.96
N LEU A 421 25.82 -6.67 -12.58
CA LEU A 421 26.64 -5.52 -12.97
C LEU A 421 26.80 -5.39 -14.50
N ASP A 422 27.04 -6.50 -15.19
CA ASP A 422 27.19 -6.50 -16.66
C ASP A 422 25.92 -5.98 -17.35
N ILE A 423 24.74 -6.40 -16.88
CA ILE A 423 23.46 -5.91 -17.39
C ILE A 423 23.27 -4.43 -17.05
N CYS A 424 23.55 -4.01 -15.79
CA CYS A 424 23.43 -2.60 -15.37
C CYS A 424 24.31 -1.67 -16.20
N LEU A 425 25.55 -2.08 -16.52
CA LEU A 425 26.45 -1.32 -17.41
C LEU A 425 25.90 -1.23 -18.84
N GLN A 426 25.30 -2.31 -19.34
CA GLN A 426 24.71 -2.34 -20.68
C GLN A 426 23.50 -1.38 -20.80
N ILE A 427 22.65 -1.33 -19.77
CA ILE A 427 21.47 -0.45 -19.74
C ILE A 427 21.74 0.92 -19.14
N GLN A 428 23.00 1.23 -18.78
CA GLN A 428 23.41 2.49 -18.15
C GLN A 428 22.60 2.85 -16.88
N ALA A 429 22.22 1.83 -16.10
CA ALA A 429 21.51 2.00 -14.83
C ALA A 429 22.54 2.33 -13.71
N TRP A 430 22.97 3.58 -13.66
CA TRP A 430 24.13 3.99 -12.85
C TRP A 430 23.92 3.85 -11.35
N SER A 431 22.67 4.03 -10.85
CA SER A 431 22.33 3.80 -9.44
C SER A 431 22.59 2.34 -9.04
N GLU A 432 22.12 1.41 -9.87
CA GLU A 432 22.28 -0.04 -9.67
C GLU A 432 23.74 -0.50 -9.86
N VAL A 433 24.48 0.18 -10.75
CA VAL A 433 25.92 -0.04 -10.92
C VAL A 433 26.67 0.28 -9.62
N ILE A 434 26.34 1.41 -8.96
CA ILE A 434 26.94 1.79 -7.69
C ILE A 434 26.59 0.78 -6.60
N ASP A 435 25.35 0.34 -6.55
CA ASP A 435 24.87 -0.67 -5.62
C ASP A 435 25.61 -2.00 -5.78
N CYS A 436 25.81 -2.43 -7.03
CA CYS A 436 26.56 -3.64 -7.34
C CYS A 436 28.02 -3.51 -6.90
N TYR A 437 28.69 -2.39 -7.19
CA TYR A 437 30.07 -2.15 -6.73
C TYR A 437 30.17 -2.02 -5.21
N THR A 438 29.17 -1.44 -4.57
CA THR A 438 29.11 -1.35 -3.11
C THR A 438 28.98 -2.75 -2.49
N SER A 439 28.12 -3.59 -3.07
CA SER A 439 27.95 -5.00 -2.65
C SER A 439 29.21 -5.85 -2.87
N LEU A 440 30.05 -5.47 -3.83
CA LEU A 440 31.35 -6.09 -4.11
C LEU A 440 32.51 -5.45 -3.32
N GLU A 441 32.22 -4.50 -2.44
CA GLU A 441 33.22 -3.73 -1.64
C GLU A 441 34.20 -2.90 -2.50
N LEU A 442 33.82 -2.57 -3.75
CA LEU A 442 34.66 -1.88 -4.74
C LEU A 442 34.19 -0.43 -5.01
N ARG A 443 33.81 0.31 -3.96
CA ARG A 443 33.27 1.69 -4.08
C ARG A 443 34.15 2.65 -4.88
N HIS A 444 35.48 2.50 -4.78
CA HIS A 444 36.43 3.33 -5.53
C HIS A 444 36.27 3.18 -7.05
N LYS A 445 35.91 1.95 -7.53
CA LYS A 445 35.66 1.71 -8.96
C LYS A 445 34.39 2.36 -9.43
N ALA A 446 33.36 2.43 -8.56
CA ALA A 446 32.14 3.15 -8.90
C ALA A 446 32.41 4.62 -9.22
N ALA A 447 33.18 5.32 -8.34
CA ALA A 447 33.55 6.71 -8.59
C ALA A 447 34.41 6.90 -9.84
N GLU A 448 35.31 5.96 -10.15
CA GLU A 448 36.15 6.00 -11.34
C GLU A 448 35.31 5.88 -12.63
N ILE A 449 34.39 4.93 -12.67
CA ILE A 449 33.51 4.74 -13.84
C ILE A 449 32.59 5.95 -14.04
N ILE A 450 32.02 6.51 -12.96
CA ILE A 450 31.19 7.71 -13.06
C ILE A 450 32.01 8.87 -13.65
N ARG A 451 33.26 9.08 -13.25
CA ARG A 451 34.12 10.11 -13.83
C ARG A 451 34.38 9.87 -15.32
N GLN A 452 34.65 8.62 -15.72
CA GLN A 452 34.85 8.27 -17.13
C GLN A 452 33.58 8.54 -17.97
N GLU A 453 32.39 8.27 -17.42
CA GLU A 453 31.14 8.53 -18.12
C GLU A 453 30.80 10.03 -18.15
N LEU A 454 31.13 10.79 -17.10
CA LEU A 454 31.01 12.24 -17.09
C LEU A 454 31.87 12.92 -18.16
N GLU A 455 33.07 12.38 -18.46
CA GLU A 455 33.94 12.87 -19.53
C GLU A 455 33.31 12.63 -20.92
N LYS A 456 32.54 11.53 -21.09
CA LYS A 456 31.89 11.20 -22.37
C LYS A 456 30.59 12.00 -22.56
N LYS A 457 29.70 11.99 -21.56
CA LYS A 457 28.40 12.64 -21.60
C LYS A 457 28.02 13.13 -20.20
N PRO A 458 28.26 14.40 -19.86
CA PRO A 458 27.87 14.92 -18.57
C PRO A 458 26.35 14.96 -18.43
N THR A 459 25.83 14.45 -17.32
CA THR A 459 24.41 14.52 -16.95
C THR A 459 24.27 14.94 -15.49
N ALA A 460 23.14 15.57 -15.14
CA ALA A 460 22.88 16.00 -13.75
C ALA A 460 22.89 14.80 -12.80
N LEU A 461 22.36 13.66 -13.22
CA LEU A 461 22.34 12.42 -12.43
C LEU A 461 23.76 11.94 -12.11
N LEU A 462 24.65 11.89 -13.09
CA LEU A 462 26.04 11.44 -12.88
C LEU A 462 26.81 12.34 -11.89
N TYR A 463 26.58 13.67 -11.95
CA TYR A 463 27.14 14.57 -10.93
C TYR A 463 26.59 14.28 -9.54
N CYS A 464 25.28 14.00 -9.39
CA CYS A 464 24.67 13.64 -8.13
C CYS A 464 25.27 12.33 -7.56
N LEU A 465 25.39 11.32 -8.41
CA LEU A 465 25.95 10.02 -8.04
C LEU A 465 27.43 10.11 -7.68
N LEU A 466 28.18 10.98 -8.36
CA LEU A 466 29.57 11.26 -7.99
C LEU A 466 29.64 11.90 -6.59
N GLY A 467 28.77 12.89 -6.33
CA GLY A 467 28.66 13.53 -5.01
C GLY A 467 28.38 12.52 -3.88
N ASP A 468 27.49 11.56 -4.11
CA ASP A 468 27.23 10.48 -3.16
C ASP A 468 28.43 9.53 -2.97
N ALA A 469 29.18 9.26 -4.04
CA ALA A 469 30.32 8.35 -4.00
C ALA A 469 31.54 8.94 -3.26
N ILE A 470 31.79 10.27 -3.41
CA ILE A 470 32.94 10.98 -2.80
C ILE A 470 32.58 11.85 -1.61
N ASP A 471 31.28 11.96 -1.27
CA ASP A 471 30.73 12.77 -0.18
C ASP A 471 31.05 14.28 -0.32
N ASP A 472 31.02 14.81 -1.56
CA ASP A 472 31.35 16.20 -1.87
C ASP A 472 30.11 17.00 -2.33
N PRO A 473 29.68 18.04 -1.59
CA PRO A 473 28.49 18.81 -1.94
C PRO A 473 28.66 19.67 -3.20
N GLN A 474 29.90 19.97 -3.62
CA GLN A 474 30.14 20.77 -4.85
C GLN A 474 29.61 20.04 -6.10
N CYS A 475 29.60 18.71 -6.08
CA CYS A 475 29.06 17.90 -7.19
C CYS A 475 27.55 18.12 -7.37
N TYR A 476 26.79 18.29 -6.28
CA TYR A 476 25.35 18.58 -6.37
C TYR A 476 25.08 19.99 -6.91
N GLU A 477 25.91 20.95 -6.55
CA GLU A 477 25.86 22.29 -7.12
C GLU A 477 26.13 22.26 -8.64
N GLN A 478 27.16 21.51 -9.07
CA GLN A 478 27.45 21.31 -10.48
C GLN A 478 26.29 20.64 -11.22
N ALA A 479 25.64 19.63 -10.60
CA ALA A 479 24.43 18.99 -11.14
C ALA A 479 23.30 20.00 -11.37
N TRP A 480 23.07 20.88 -10.38
CA TRP A 480 22.06 21.91 -10.43
C TRP A 480 22.33 22.94 -11.53
N GLN A 481 23.57 23.41 -11.63
CA GLN A 481 23.98 24.34 -12.68
C GLN A 481 23.91 23.71 -14.07
N HIS A 482 24.38 22.45 -14.22
CA HIS A 482 24.34 21.72 -15.49
C HIS A 482 22.91 21.54 -16.00
N SER A 483 21.97 21.26 -15.12
CA SER A 483 20.53 21.15 -15.46
C SER A 483 19.85 22.48 -15.73
N LYS A 484 20.56 23.61 -15.71
CA LYS A 484 20.00 24.96 -15.80
C LYS A 484 18.92 25.22 -14.73
N GLN A 485 19.12 24.68 -13.54
CA GLN A 485 18.23 24.82 -12.39
C GLN A 485 16.83 24.19 -12.57
N THR A 486 16.72 23.18 -13.39
CA THR A 486 15.44 22.49 -13.66
C THR A 486 15.34 21.09 -13.03
N SER A 487 16.45 20.51 -12.55
CA SER A 487 16.45 19.13 -12.04
C SER A 487 16.01 19.06 -10.57
N GLY A 488 14.79 18.53 -10.34
CA GLY A 488 14.33 18.21 -8.97
C GLY A 488 15.23 17.18 -8.28
N LYS A 489 15.78 16.22 -9.04
CA LYS A 489 16.72 15.20 -8.51
C LYS A 489 17.99 15.81 -7.95
N ALA A 490 18.59 16.81 -8.61
CA ALA A 490 19.80 17.47 -8.08
C ALA A 490 19.56 18.05 -6.68
N GLN A 491 18.43 18.72 -6.48
CA GLN A 491 18.04 19.25 -5.19
C GLN A 491 17.70 18.15 -4.17
N ALA A 492 17.07 17.05 -4.63
CA ALA A 492 16.78 15.90 -3.79
C ALA A 492 18.05 15.22 -3.25
N TYR A 493 19.04 15.00 -4.10
CA TYR A 493 20.34 14.44 -3.69
C TYR A 493 21.08 15.38 -2.74
N TRP A 494 21.06 16.70 -2.99
CA TRP A 494 21.65 17.69 -2.12
C TRP A 494 20.96 17.72 -0.74
N GLY A 495 19.64 17.69 -0.71
CA GLY A 495 18.87 17.52 0.53
C GLY A 495 19.20 16.21 1.26
N ASN A 496 19.41 15.10 0.55
CA ASN A 496 19.82 13.81 1.14
C ASN A 496 21.19 13.87 1.82
N TYR A 497 22.10 14.65 1.27
CA TYR A 497 23.42 14.89 1.87
C TYR A 497 23.29 15.54 3.26
N PHE A 498 22.49 16.60 3.39
CA PHE A 498 22.22 17.27 4.68
C PHE A 498 21.40 16.39 5.62
N TYR A 499 20.40 15.65 5.08
CA TYR A 499 19.59 14.73 5.88
C TYR A 499 20.42 13.64 6.56
N ARG A 500 21.39 13.04 5.86
CA ARG A 500 22.30 12.04 6.42
C ARG A 500 23.15 12.59 7.57
N ARG A 501 23.40 13.88 7.59
CA ARG A 501 24.13 14.61 8.63
C ARG A 501 23.24 15.15 9.74
N ALA A 502 21.94 14.85 9.70
CA ALA A 502 20.92 15.37 10.61
C ALA A 502 20.76 16.90 10.59
N GLU A 503 21.19 17.56 9.52
CA GLU A 503 21.03 19.01 9.28
C GLU A 503 19.67 19.25 8.62
N TYR A 504 18.58 18.99 9.38
CA TYR A 504 17.22 18.93 8.85
C TYR A 504 16.70 20.24 8.27
N ALA A 505 17.18 21.40 8.76
CA ALA A 505 16.76 22.71 8.24
C ALA A 505 17.20 22.89 6.79
N GLN A 506 18.49 22.66 6.50
CA GLN A 506 19.06 22.75 5.16
C GLN A 506 18.48 21.66 4.24
N ALA A 507 18.34 20.43 4.77
CA ALA A 507 17.72 19.35 4.03
C ALA A 507 16.30 19.74 3.55
N MET A 508 15.50 20.37 4.41
CA MET A 508 14.14 20.77 4.11
C MET A 508 14.09 21.84 3.02
N GLU A 509 15.00 22.84 3.03
CA GLU A 509 15.09 23.88 2.00
C GLU A 509 15.31 23.27 0.61
N HIS A 510 16.25 22.33 0.48
CA HIS A 510 16.51 21.65 -0.78
C HIS A 510 15.36 20.73 -1.20
N TYR A 511 14.74 20.03 -0.25
CA TYR A 511 13.57 19.19 -0.54
C TYR A 511 12.35 20.00 -0.99
N GLU A 512 12.12 21.17 -0.41
CA GLU A 512 11.03 22.08 -0.83
C GLU A 512 11.22 22.53 -2.27
N ILE A 513 12.43 22.96 -2.66
CA ILE A 513 12.75 23.30 -4.05
C ILE A 513 12.53 22.09 -4.98
N SER A 514 12.96 20.90 -4.57
CA SER A 514 12.75 19.67 -5.34
C SER A 514 11.27 19.37 -5.54
N LEU A 515 10.45 19.51 -4.48
CA LEU A 515 9.01 19.26 -4.51
C LEU A 515 8.22 20.34 -5.25
N GLU A 516 8.73 21.56 -5.36
CA GLU A 516 8.16 22.60 -6.23
C GLU A 516 8.31 22.23 -7.71
N ILE A 517 9.42 21.61 -8.10
CA ILE A 517 9.66 21.16 -9.47
C ILE A 517 8.83 19.90 -9.76
N ASN A 518 8.84 18.92 -8.86
CA ASN A 518 8.12 17.67 -9.02
C ASN A 518 7.51 17.20 -7.70
N VAL A 519 6.19 17.23 -7.62
CA VAL A 519 5.42 16.87 -6.40
C VAL A 519 5.36 15.35 -6.18
N LEU A 520 5.56 14.54 -7.22
CA LEU A 520 5.35 13.08 -7.16
C LEU A 520 6.59 12.28 -6.72
N GLN A 521 7.42 12.84 -5.85
CA GLN A 521 8.62 12.21 -5.33
C GLN A 521 8.36 11.57 -3.95
N GLU A 522 7.94 10.30 -3.93
CA GLU A 522 7.63 9.57 -2.68
C GLU A 522 8.76 9.61 -1.63
N PRO A 523 10.04 9.30 -1.95
CA PRO A 523 11.10 9.30 -0.96
C PRO A 523 11.38 10.68 -0.37
N ILE A 524 11.20 11.72 -1.18
CA ILE A 524 11.46 13.10 -0.76
C ILE A 524 10.35 13.60 0.16
N LEU A 525 9.09 13.32 -0.17
CA LEU A 525 7.94 13.62 0.71
C LEU A 525 8.11 12.98 2.09
N LEU A 526 8.54 11.71 2.15
CA LEU A 526 8.78 11.00 3.40
C LEU A 526 9.89 11.65 4.23
N ARG A 527 11.03 11.97 3.61
CA ARG A 527 12.19 12.59 4.29
C ARG A 527 11.90 14.03 4.69
N CYS A 528 11.20 14.80 3.85
CA CYS A 528 10.78 16.16 4.16
C CYS A 528 9.80 16.17 5.34
N GLY A 529 8.82 15.25 5.35
CA GLY A 529 7.92 15.07 6.49
C GLY A 529 8.65 14.73 7.79
N TYR A 530 9.65 13.85 7.73
CA TYR A 530 10.48 13.50 8.89
C TYR A 530 11.32 14.69 9.36
N SER A 531 11.96 15.42 8.45
CA SER A 531 12.72 16.64 8.75
C SER A 531 11.85 17.69 9.42
N ALA A 532 10.61 17.85 8.94
CA ALA A 532 9.64 18.76 9.54
C ALA A 532 9.26 18.34 10.99
N ILE A 533 9.13 17.02 11.27
CA ILE A 533 8.91 16.52 12.63
C ILE A 533 10.09 16.84 13.54
N GLN A 534 11.33 16.68 13.07
CA GLN A 534 12.54 16.96 13.86
C GLN A 534 12.69 18.46 14.16
N LEU A 535 12.18 19.31 13.26
CA LEU A 535 12.17 20.78 13.43
C LEU A 535 10.90 21.29 14.14
N GLU A 536 10.01 20.39 14.60
CA GLU A 536 8.72 20.70 15.23
C GLU A 536 7.77 21.54 14.35
N LYS A 537 7.97 21.51 13.01
CA LYS A 537 7.10 22.17 12.03
C LYS A 537 5.91 21.28 11.69
N TRP A 538 4.97 21.14 12.64
CA TRP A 538 3.89 20.16 12.58
C TRP A 538 2.95 20.32 11.38
N GLU A 539 2.62 21.56 10.98
CA GLU A 539 1.77 21.84 9.81
C GLU A 539 2.42 21.34 8.51
N SER A 540 3.72 21.62 8.34
CA SER A 540 4.50 21.14 7.20
C SER A 540 4.58 19.61 7.20
N ALA A 541 4.80 18.98 8.37
CA ALA A 541 4.81 17.54 8.50
C ALA A 541 3.48 16.92 8.06
N VAL A 542 2.34 17.49 8.48
CA VAL A 542 1.01 17.03 8.04
C VAL A 542 0.86 17.15 6.53
N LYS A 543 1.26 18.27 5.93
CA LYS A 543 1.19 18.49 4.48
C LYS A 543 1.95 17.39 3.71
N TYR A 544 3.21 17.13 4.08
CA TYR A 544 4.06 16.19 3.35
C TYR A 544 3.65 14.73 3.56
N TYR A 545 3.29 14.33 4.79
CA TYR A 545 2.81 12.98 5.03
C TYR A 545 1.45 12.70 4.39
N LEU A 546 0.52 13.66 4.34
CA LEU A 546 -0.71 13.52 3.57
C LEU A 546 -0.43 13.33 2.08
N ALA A 547 0.46 14.13 1.49
CA ALA A 547 0.86 13.96 0.10
C ALA A 547 1.48 12.58 -0.14
N TYR A 548 2.34 12.10 0.77
CA TYR A 548 2.95 10.78 0.71
C TYR A 548 1.91 9.64 0.78
N THR A 549 0.97 9.69 1.73
CA THR A 549 -0.03 8.64 1.91
C THR A 549 -1.01 8.51 0.74
N HIS A 550 -1.15 9.56 -0.06
CA HIS A 550 -1.89 9.49 -1.33
C HIS A 550 -1.14 8.75 -2.43
N LEU A 551 0.19 8.72 -2.41
CA LEU A 551 1.03 8.01 -3.37
C LEU A 551 1.29 6.57 -2.92
N GLU A 552 1.63 6.39 -1.64
CA GLU A 552 1.95 5.10 -1.02
C GLU A 552 1.07 4.90 0.23
N PRO A 553 -0.15 4.37 0.07
CA PRO A 553 -1.08 4.19 1.19
C PRO A 553 -0.66 3.07 2.17
N ASN A 554 0.32 2.23 1.82
CA ASN A 554 0.74 1.07 2.62
C ASN A 554 1.81 1.38 3.67
N GLY A 555 2.33 2.59 3.70
CA GLY A 555 3.37 3.01 4.64
C GLY A 555 2.83 3.23 6.05
N PHE A 556 2.71 2.18 6.89
CA PHE A 556 2.20 2.32 8.26
C PHE A 556 2.99 3.33 9.09
N GLU A 557 4.30 3.46 8.85
CA GLU A 557 5.17 4.43 9.52
C GLU A 557 4.77 5.87 9.18
N SER A 558 4.42 6.12 7.93
CA SER A 558 3.98 7.44 7.47
C SER A 558 2.64 7.84 8.06
N TRP A 559 1.69 6.90 8.13
CA TRP A 559 0.41 7.10 8.81
C TRP A 559 0.60 7.38 10.31
N ASN A 560 1.51 6.64 10.97
CA ASN A 560 1.83 6.86 12.37
C ASN A 560 2.50 8.22 12.62
N ASN A 561 3.42 8.64 11.75
CA ASN A 561 4.07 9.94 11.82
C ASN A 561 3.11 11.09 11.53
N LEU A 562 2.19 10.91 10.58
CA LEU A 562 1.08 11.84 10.33
C LEU A 562 0.21 12.02 11.59
N ALA A 563 -0.14 10.91 12.25
CA ALA A 563 -0.89 10.97 13.49
C ALA A 563 -0.11 11.71 14.60
N LYS A 564 1.20 11.46 14.74
CA LYS A 564 2.06 12.19 15.67
C LYS A 564 2.02 13.71 15.41
N ALA A 565 2.11 14.13 14.15
CA ALA A 565 2.03 15.54 13.79
C ALA A 565 0.66 16.14 14.13
N LEU A 566 -0.44 15.43 13.85
CA LEU A 566 -1.80 15.85 14.18
C LEU A 566 -2.05 15.95 15.69
N ILE A 567 -1.49 15.03 16.48
CA ILE A 567 -1.59 15.06 17.96
C ILE A 567 -0.91 16.34 18.49
N ASN A 568 0.28 16.67 17.98
CA ASN A 568 1.00 17.86 18.41
C ASN A 568 0.31 19.17 17.97
N LEU A 569 -0.46 19.15 16.87
CA LEU A 569 -1.34 20.26 16.45
C LEU A 569 -2.66 20.32 17.26
N GLY A 570 -2.93 19.35 18.12
CA GLY A 570 -4.16 19.28 18.90
C GLY A 570 -5.35 18.64 18.20
N ASP A 571 -5.22 18.21 16.94
CA ASP A 571 -6.30 17.56 16.17
C ASP A 571 -6.34 16.04 16.41
N LYS A 572 -6.74 15.67 17.64
CA LYS A 572 -6.79 14.27 18.08
C LYS A 572 -7.84 13.45 17.32
N GLN A 573 -8.92 14.07 16.85
CA GLN A 573 -9.98 13.37 16.10
C GLN A 573 -9.51 12.91 14.72
N ARG A 574 -8.72 13.74 14.01
CA ARG A 574 -8.10 13.30 12.77
C ARG A 574 -7.01 12.28 13.01
N ALA A 575 -6.21 12.45 14.07
CA ALA A 575 -5.16 11.49 14.46
C ALA A 575 -5.75 10.10 14.73
N TYR A 576 -6.89 10.00 15.40
CA TYR A 576 -7.60 8.74 15.63
C TYR A 576 -7.94 8.01 14.32
N ARG A 577 -8.52 8.71 13.33
CA ARG A 577 -8.83 8.11 12.02
C ARG A 577 -7.58 7.65 11.29
N VAL A 578 -6.55 8.48 11.29
CA VAL A 578 -5.26 8.21 10.63
C VAL A 578 -4.55 6.99 11.23
N LEU A 579 -4.58 6.83 12.56
CA LEU A 579 -4.03 5.63 13.20
C LEU A 579 -4.81 4.36 12.86
N GLY A 580 -6.13 4.48 12.65
CA GLY A 580 -6.94 3.38 12.12
C GLY A 580 -6.45 2.90 10.75
N GLU A 581 -6.07 3.81 9.83
CA GLU A 581 -5.45 3.45 8.55
C GLU A 581 -4.07 2.80 8.74
N SER A 582 -3.25 3.32 9.67
CA SER A 582 -1.96 2.71 10.01
C SER A 582 -2.11 1.25 10.47
N LEU A 583 -3.13 0.95 11.26
CA LEU A 583 -3.42 -0.43 11.72
C LEU A 583 -3.86 -1.36 10.59
N LYS A 584 -4.54 -0.86 9.56
CA LYS A 584 -4.86 -1.66 8.37
C LYS A 584 -3.60 -2.08 7.62
N CYS A 585 -2.58 -1.21 7.60
CA CYS A 585 -1.31 -1.50 6.94
C CYS A 585 -0.43 -2.47 7.76
N ASN A 586 -0.42 -2.38 9.08
CA ASN A 586 0.38 -3.27 9.93
C ASN A 586 -0.34 -3.57 11.26
N TYR A 587 -1.12 -4.65 11.26
CA TYR A 587 -1.92 -5.09 12.39
C TYR A 587 -1.10 -5.69 13.55
N SER A 588 0.13 -6.10 13.31
CA SER A 588 0.99 -6.75 14.31
C SER A 588 1.91 -5.77 15.06
N ASN A 589 1.99 -4.52 14.64
CA ASN A 589 2.89 -3.55 15.28
C ASN A 589 2.30 -2.99 16.58
N TRP A 590 2.85 -3.43 17.72
CA TRP A 590 2.40 -3.01 19.04
C TRP A 590 2.52 -1.49 19.29
N LYS A 591 3.48 -0.79 18.67
CA LYS A 591 3.67 0.67 18.84
C LYS A 591 2.49 1.45 18.25
N VAL A 592 1.97 1.00 17.11
CA VAL A 592 0.79 1.63 16.49
C VAL A 592 -0.45 1.40 17.36
N TRP A 593 -0.62 0.19 17.91
CA TRP A 593 -1.70 -0.12 18.85
C TRP A 593 -1.63 0.73 20.13
N GLU A 594 -0.44 0.96 20.66
CA GLU A 594 -0.23 1.80 21.83
C GLU A 594 -0.63 3.25 21.55
N ASN A 595 -0.17 3.83 20.42
CA ASN A 595 -0.56 5.17 19.99
C ASN A 595 -2.08 5.27 19.74
N TYR A 596 -2.68 4.27 19.10
CA TYR A 596 -4.11 4.22 18.83
C TYR A 596 -4.92 4.15 20.12
N MET A 597 -4.49 3.36 21.09
CA MET A 597 -5.10 3.28 22.41
C MET A 597 -5.07 4.63 23.13
N LEU A 598 -3.91 5.30 23.17
CA LEU A 598 -3.78 6.60 23.84
C LEU A 598 -4.70 7.65 23.23
N VAL A 599 -4.72 7.73 21.90
CA VAL A 599 -5.60 8.69 21.21
C VAL A 599 -7.07 8.32 21.37
N SER A 600 -7.42 7.02 21.38
CA SER A 600 -8.79 6.55 21.62
C SER A 600 -9.29 6.95 23.01
N VAL A 601 -8.44 6.86 24.03
CA VAL A 601 -8.74 7.34 25.39
C VAL A 601 -8.96 8.86 25.39
N ASP A 602 -8.08 9.60 24.73
CA ASP A 602 -8.18 11.07 24.66
C ASP A 602 -9.43 11.57 23.92
N THR A 603 -9.91 10.77 22.94
CA THR A 603 -11.10 11.09 22.13
C THR A 603 -12.37 10.40 22.60
N ALA A 604 -12.31 9.72 23.74
CA ALA A 604 -13.43 9.00 24.36
C ALA A 604 -14.03 7.86 23.49
N HIS A 605 -13.22 7.25 22.62
CA HIS A 605 -13.60 6.04 21.86
C HIS A 605 -13.29 4.78 22.68
N TRP A 606 -14.10 4.54 23.74
CA TRP A 606 -13.82 3.51 24.76
C TRP A 606 -13.78 2.08 24.22
N GLU A 607 -14.60 1.75 23.22
CA GLU A 607 -14.59 0.41 22.62
C GLU A 607 -13.25 0.10 21.93
N ASP A 608 -12.73 1.06 21.18
CA ASP A 608 -11.45 0.91 20.51
C ASP A 608 -10.27 0.98 21.47
N ALA A 609 -10.38 1.78 22.52
CA ALA A 609 -9.40 1.80 23.61
C ALA A 609 -9.31 0.43 24.31
N MET A 610 -10.44 -0.21 24.65
CA MET A 610 -10.46 -1.57 25.21
C MET A 610 -9.93 -2.62 24.24
N ARG A 611 -10.33 -2.56 22.97
CA ARG A 611 -9.84 -3.46 21.91
C ARG A 611 -8.33 -3.34 21.75
N SER A 612 -7.81 -2.12 21.76
CA SER A 612 -6.36 -1.87 21.66
C SER A 612 -5.62 -2.40 22.87
N TYR A 613 -6.17 -2.22 24.07
CA TYR A 613 -5.59 -2.74 25.30
C TYR A 613 -5.54 -4.27 25.31
N GLN A 614 -6.61 -4.94 24.84
CA GLN A 614 -6.64 -6.40 24.69
C GLN A 614 -5.59 -6.86 23.68
N ARG A 615 -5.48 -6.17 22.54
CA ARG A 615 -4.50 -6.51 21.51
C ARG A 615 -3.06 -6.33 21.99
N LEU A 616 -2.79 -5.30 22.79
CA LEU A 616 -1.47 -5.10 23.41
C LEU A 616 -1.13 -6.23 24.40
N ASN A 617 -2.11 -6.75 25.13
CA ASN A 617 -1.91 -7.93 25.99
C ASN A 617 -1.54 -9.20 25.20
N GLU A 618 -2.07 -9.35 23.97
CA GLU A 618 -1.71 -10.47 23.09
C GLU A 618 -0.31 -10.29 22.50
N LEU A 619 0.08 -9.07 22.15
CA LEU A 619 1.35 -8.77 21.49
C LEU A 619 2.52 -8.65 22.48
N LYS A 620 2.27 -8.08 23.67
CA LYS A 620 3.24 -7.94 24.75
C LYS A 620 2.82 -8.84 25.92
N GLN A 621 3.64 -9.81 26.27
CA GLN A 621 3.36 -10.63 27.45
C GLN A 621 3.37 -9.76 28.72
N HIS A 622 2.38 -9.92 29.57
CA HIS A 622 2.23 -9.19 30.84
C HIS A 622 2.15 -7.65 30.69
N TYR A 623 1.44 -7.15 29.66
CA TYR A 623 1.23 -5.73 29.51
C TYR A 623 0.26 -5.18 30.56
N LEU A 624 0.71 -4.19 31.34
CA LEU A 624 -0.12 -3.45 32.28
C LEU A 624 0.26 -1.98 32.30
N ASP A 625 -0.61 -1.14 31.78
CA ASP A 625 -0.55 0.31 31.94
C ASP A 625 -1.65 0.74 32.89
N GLN A 626 -1.25 1.07 34.13
CA GLN A 626 -2.17 1.39 35.22
C GLN A 626 -2.91 2.71 34.96
N GLU A 627 -2.23 3.71 34.40
CA GLU A 627 -2.83 5.03 34.15
C GLU A 627 -3.90 4.94 33.06
N VAL A 628 -3.57 4.31 31.95
CA VAL A 628 -4.50 4.13 30.82
C VAL A 628 -5.70 3.29 31.24
N LEU A 629 -5.47 2.17 31.97
CA LEU A 629 -6.55 1.31 32.45
C LEU A 629 -7.49 2.08 33.37
N THR A 630 -6.94 2.91 34.25
CA THR A 630 -7.71 3.77 35.14
C THR A 630 -8.57 4.76 34.36
N ARG A 631 -7.98 5.45 33.38
CA ARG A 631 -8.73 6.41 32.54
C ARG A 631 -9.86 5.74 31.76
N ILE A 632 -9.64 4.54 31.21
CA ILE A 632 -10.67 3.77 30.52
C ILE A 632 -11.84 3.45 31.46
N VAL A 633 -11.54 2.90 32.65
CA VAL A 633 -12.58 2.47 33.59
C VAL A 633 -13.39 3.66 34.07
N TYR A 634 -12.73 4.74 34.52
CA TYR A 634 -13.43 5.95 35.00
C TYR A 634 -14.20 6.64 33.86
N GLY A 635 -13.66 6.71 32.66
CA GLY A 635 -14.34 7.27 31.47
C GLY A 635 -15.63 6.50 31.14
N ILE A 636 -15.58 5.18 31.17
CA ILE A 636 -16.75 4.32 30.94
C ILE A 636 -17.76 4.45 32.10
N ALA A 637 -17.28 4.45 33.34
CA ALA A 637 -18.16 4.60 34.50
C ALA A 637 -18.91 5.92 34.44
N LYS A 638 -18.22 7.02 34.07
CA LYS A 638 -18.85 8.33 33.91
C LYS A 638 -19.88 8.32 32.78
N GLN A 639 -19.52 7.78 31.60
CA GLN A 639 -20.45 7.69 30.47
C GLN A 639 -21.72 6.90 30.85
N LEU A 640 -21.59 5.76 31.55
CA LEU A 640 -22.72 4.95 32.01
C LEU A 640 -23.60 5.68 33.04
N GLN A 641 -23.00 6.55 33.85
CA GLN A 641 -23.74 7.40 34.79
C GLN A 641 -24.51 8.48 34.03
N ASP A 642 -23.86 9.20 33.10
CA ASP A 642 -24.47 10.24 32.27
C ASP A 642 -25.64 9.66 31.44
N GLU A 643 -25.50 8.44 30.88
CA GLU A 643 -26.56 7.72 30.16
C GLU A 643 -27.76 7.38 31.05
N LYS A 644 -27.52 6.96 32.30
CA LYS A 644 -28.60 6.71 33.29
C LYS A 644 -29.35 7.98 33.67
N GLU A 645 -28.63 9.07 33.89
CA GLU A 645 -29.23 10.38 34.21
C GLU A 645 -30.04 10.95 33.04
N ALA A 646 -29.60 10.68 31.80
CA ALA A 646 -30.33 11.07 30.59
C ALA A 646 -31.52 10.15 30.25
N GLY A 647 -31.76 9.07 31.01
CA GLY A 647 -32.85 8.12 30.75
C GLY A 647 -32.64 7.26 29.50
N VAL A 648 -31.41 7.23 28.94
CA VAL A 648 -31.04 6.40 27.82
C VAL A 648 -30.69 5.00 28.32
N SER A 649 -31.15 3.97 27.59
CA SER A 649 -30.79 2.59 27.94
C SER A 649 -29.28 2.44 27.88
N SER A 650 -28.62 2.19 29.01
CA SER A 650 -27.18 2.02 29.09
C SER A 650 -26.73 0.92 28.13
N SER A 651 -25.62 1.14 27.43
CA SER A 651 -25.06 0.18 26.46
C SER A 651 -24.55 -1.09 27.17
N PRO A 652 -25.31 -2.19 27.20
CA PRO A 652 -24.92 -3.40 27.94
C PRO A 652 -23.64 -4.03 27.36
N THR A 653 -23.32 -3.72 26.15
CA THR A 653 -22.12 -4.22 25.46
C THR A 653 -20.85 -3.61 26.02
N LEU A 654 -20.84 -2.32 26.30
CA LEU A 654 -19.69 -1.59 26.85
C LEU A 654 -19.33 -2.10 28.25
N LEU A 655 -20.35 -2.23 29.12
CA LEU A 655 -20.17 -2.77 30.46
C LEU A 655 -19.64 -4.21 30.43
N LYS A 656 -20.19 -5.06 29.56
CA LYS A 656 -19.76 -6.44 29.43
C LYS A 656 -18.31 -6.54 29.00
N ARG A 657 -17.87 -5.73 28.02
CA ARG A 657 -16.49 -5.70 27.52
C ARG A 657 -15.49 -5.25 28.57
N ILE A 658 -15.80 -4.19 29.35
CA ILE A 658 -14.88 -3.73 30.41
C ILE A 658 -14.76 -4.76 31.53
N VAL A 659 -15.85 -5.42 31.91
CA VAL A 659 -15.80 -6.51 32.89
C VAL A 659 -14.94 -7.69 32.38
N GLN A 660 -15.04 -8.05 31.10
CA GLN A 660 -14.20 -9.09 30.48
C GLN A 660 -12.72 -8.69 30.47
N LEU A 661 -12.40 -7.44 30.09
CA LEU A 661 -11.04 -6.93 30.12
C LEU A 661 -10.43 -7.00 31.52
N LEU A 662 -11.16 -6.51 32.54
CA LEU A 662 -10.68 -6.52 33.91
C LEU A 662 -10.57 -7.93 34.49
N ALA A 663 -11.44 -8.86 34.09
CA ALA A 663 -11.32 -10.28 34.45
C ALA A 663 -10.03 -10.88 33.86
N GLN A 664 -9.71 -10.59 32.59
CA GLN A 664 -8.47 -11.03 31.98
C GLN A 664 -7.24 -10.42 32.67
N GLN A 665 -7.28 -9.11 33.00
CA GLN A 665 -6.21 -8.46 33.76
C GLN A 665 -6.03 -9.06 35.16
N SER A 666 -7.12 -9.41 35.85
CA SER A 666 -7.05 -10.02 37.18
C SER A 666 -6.40 -11.41 37.18
N ILE A 667 -6.45 -12.15 36.07
CA ILE A 667 -5.78 -13.44 35.92
C ILE A 667 -4.26 -13.23 35.70
N GLN A 668 -3.90 -12.24 34.90
CA GLN A 668 -2.49 -11.98 34.57
C GLN A 668 -1.75 -11.18 35.66
N HIS A 669 -2.45 -10.24 36.29
CA HIS A 669 -1.93 -9.27 37.25
C HIS A 669 -2.70 -9.27 38.59
N GLY A 670 -3.05 -10.44 39.07
CA GLY A 670 -3.83 -10.61 40.32
C GLY A 670 -3.12 -10.07 41.56
N ASN A 671 -1.81 -9.85 41.52
CA ASN A 671 -1.03 -9.25 42.61
C ASN A 671 -1.05 -7.70 42.61
N GLU A 672 -1.67 -7.07 41.60
CA GLU A 672 -1.77 -5.63 41.50
C GLU A 672 -3.10 -5.14 42.12
N PRO A 673 -3.05 -4.37 43.23
CA PRO A 673 -4.25 -3.93 43.94
C PRO A 673 -5.21 -3.12 43.07
N LEU A 674 -4.64 -2.24 42.23
CA LEU A 674 -5.39 -1.34 41.35
C LEU A 674 -6.36 -2.09 40.42
N VAL A 675 -5.95 -3.25 39.91
CA VAL A 675 -6.81 -4.06 39.03
C VAL A 675 -8.08 -4.50 39.72
N TRP A 676 -7.99 -4.86 41.01
CA TRP A 676 -9.13 -5.25 41.82
C TRP A 676 -10.00 -4.05 42.22
N GLU A 677 -9.37 -2.89 42.52
CA GLU A 677 -10.09 -1.64 42.80
C GLU A 677 -10.95 -1.20 41.62
N LEU A 678 -10.33 -1.19 40.40
CA LEU A 678 -11.05 -0.88 39.18
C LEU A 678 -12.13 -1.92 38.83
N SER A 679 -11.86 -3.19 39.09
CA SER A 679 -12.87 -4.24 38.95
C SER A 679 -14.05 -4.03 39.89
N ALA A 680 -13.82 -3.59 41.13
CA ALA A 680 -14.87 -3.31 42.09
C ALA A 680 -15.75 -2.13 41.63
N LEU A 681 -15.15 -1.09 41.03
CA LEU A 681 -15.88 0.10 40.58
C LEU A 681 -16.93 -0.26 39.49
N VAL A 682 -16.69 -1.23 38.66
CA VAL A 682 -17.59 -1.66 37.57
C VAL A 682 -18.50 -2.82 37.97
N ALA A 683 -18.39 -3.34 39.17
CA ALA A 683 -19.20 -4.45 39.61
C ALA A 683 -20.69 -4.05 39.78
N SER A 684 -21.60 -4.97 39.43
CA SER A 684 -23.03 -4.72 39.37
C SER A 684 -23.71 -4.76 40.74
N THR A 685 -23.19 -5.55 41.71
CA THR A 685 -23.79 -5.72 43.01
C THR A 685 -22.82 -5.35 44.13
N PRO A 686 -23.30 -4.84 45.27
CA PRO A 686 -22.46 -4.53 46.43
C PRO A 686 -21.65 -5.73 46.90
N LEU A 687 -22.21 -6.94 46.82
CA LEU A 687 -21.53 -8.19 47.17
C LEU A 687 -20.27 -8.43 46.33
N LYS A 688 -20.38 -8.30 45.01
CA LYS A 688 -19.23 -8.44 44.07
C LYS A 688 -18.21 -7.32 44.24
N LYS A 689 -18.66 -6.09 44.56
CA LYS A 689 -17.76 -4.99 44.93
C LYS A 689 -16.92 -5.32 46.12
N ALA A 690 -17.56 -5.76 47.20
CA ALA A 690 -16.90 -6.14 48.45
C ALA A 690 -15.90 -7.31 48.23
N GLU A 691 -16.28 -8.35 47.49
CA GLU A 691 -15.38 -9.48 47.15
C GLU A 691 -14.10 -9.01 46.43
N ARG A 692 -14.25 -8.11 45.48
CA ARG A 692 -13.10 -7.61 44.68
C ARG A 692 -12.20 -6.70 45.53
N LEU A 693 -12.76 -5.88 46.39
CA LEU A 693 -12.00 -5.05 47.35
C LEU A 693 -11.26 -5.87 48.39
N VAL A 694 -11.78 -7.01 48.84
CA VAL A 694 -11.05 -7.96 49.71
C VAL A 694 -9.81 -8.48 48.98
N LYS A 695 -9.94 -8.78 47.69
CA LYS A 695 -8.79 -9.21 46.86
C LYS A 695 -7.79 -8.08 46.67
N SER A 696 -8.28 -6.81 46.47
CA SER A 696 -7.39 -5.63 46.43
C SER A 696 -6.63 -5.47 47.74
N TYR A 697 -7.30 -5.54 48.89
CA TYR A 697 -6.66 -5.47 50.22
C TYR A 697 -5.55 -6.52 50.38
N ARG A 698 -5.81 -7.77 50.01
CA ARG A 698 -4.81 -8.85 50.07
C ARG A 698 -3.63 -8.61 49.14
N ALA A 699 -3.89 -8.18 47.90
CA ALA A 699 -2.83 -7.82 46.95
C ALA A 699 -2.01 -6.63 47.44
N TYR A 700 -2.66 -5.61 48.03
CA TYR A 700 -2.00 -4.42 48.53
C TYR A 700 -1.06 -4.74 49.71
N THR A 701 -1.54 -5.52 50.69
CA THR A 701 -0.74 -5.94 51.84
C THR A 701 0.39 -6.89 51.48
N ALA A 702 0.22 -7.71 50.43
CA ALA A 702 1.28 -8.60 49.91
C ALA A 702 2.34 -7.83 49.15
N LYS A 703 1.96 -6.80 48.39
CA LYS A 703 2.90 -5.98 47.57
C LYS A 703 3.74 -5.05 48.45
N HIS A 704 3.19 -4.47 49.45
CA HIS A 704 3.87 -3.51 50.33
C HIS A 704 4.32 -4.18 51.63
N LEU A 705 5.51 -4.73 51.63
CA LEU A 705 6.13 -5.28 52.85
C LEU A 705 6.24 -4.18 53.92
N SER A 706 5.85 -4.50 55.16
CA SER A 706 5.83 -3.54 56.28
C SER A 706 4.87 -2.36 56.06
N TRP A 707 3.72 -2.58 55.36
CA TRP A 707 2.69 -1.57 55.16
C TRP A 707 2.12 -0.98 56.46
N GLU A 708 2.14 -1.79 57.52
CA GLU A 708 1.66 -1.44 58.87
C GLU A 708 2.50 -0.34 59.55
N THR A 709 3.79 -0.18 59.18
CA THR A 709 4.69 0.80 59.77
C THR A 709 4.69 2.16 59.08
N LYS A 710 4.18 2.23 57.87
CA LYS A 710 4.10 3.46 57.06
C LYS A 710 2.70 4.05 57.10
N SER A 711 2.59 5.30 57.59
CA SER A 711 1.31 5.98 57.74
C SER A 711 0.44 5.97 56.47
N GLU A 712 1.01 6.27 55.30
CA GLU A 712 0.27 6.30 54.03
C GLU A 712 -0.30 4.92 53.64
N HIS A 713 0.49 3.88 53.79
CA HIS A 713 0.05 2.52 53.44
C HIS A 713 -0.97 1.96 54.44
N SER A 714 -0.80 2.28 55.70
CA SER A 714 -1.74 1.85 56.75
C SER A 714 -3.10 2.56 56.61
N LEU A 715 -3.11 3.84 56.27
CA LEU A 715 -4.35 4.58 55.98
C LEU A 715 -5.09 3.99 54.77
N LYS A 716 -4.36 3.67 53.68
CA LYS A 716 -4.98 3.04 52.52
C LYS A 716 -5.56 1.66 52.85
N ALA A 717 -4.87 0.85 53.63
CA ALA A 717 -5.34 -0.47 54.05
C ALA A 717 -6.58 -0.38 54.95
N LEU A 718 -6.61 0.58 55.87
CA LEU A 718 -7.79 0.86 56.73
C LEU A 718 -9.00 1.32 55.90
N ASN A 719 -8.79 2.25 54.97
CA ASN A 719 -9.87 2.73 54.12
C ASN A 719 -10.46 1.61 53.23
N LEU A 720 -9.61 0.74 52.65
CA LEU A 720 -10.07 -0.44 51.94
C LEU A 720 -10.89 -1.39 52.82
N CYS A 721 -10.47 -1.63 54.06
CA CYS A 721 -11.23 -2.46 55.00
C CYS A 721 -12.55 -1.84 55.40
N LEU A 722 -12.60 -0.53 55.61
CA LEU A 722 -13.83 0.21 55.92
C LEU A 722 -14.83 0.11 54.74
N GLU A 723 -14.37 0.34 53.52
CA GLU A 723 -15.21 0.25 52.34
C GLU A 723 -15.74 -1.18 52.14
N VAL A 724 -14.90 -2.19 52.31
CA VAL A 724 -15.30 -3.61 52.26
C VAL A 724 -16.41 -3.90 53.29
N THR A 725 -16.29 -3.42 54.52
CA THR A 725 -17.26 -3.68 55.57
C THR A 725 -18.59 -2.97 55.30
N HIS A 726 -18.54 -1.72 54.82
CA HIS A 726 -19.72 -0.96 54.40
C HIS A 726 -20.46 -1.62 53.24
N LEU A 727 -19.77 -2.01 52.20
CA LEU A 727 -20.38 -2.67 51.02
C LEU A 727 -20.92 -4.05 51.37
N SER A 728 -20.23 -4.79 52.24
CA SER A 728 -20.71 -6.10 52.69
C SER A 728 -22.02 -5.98 53.49
N ARG A 729 -22.19 -4.86 54.25
CA ARG A 729 -23.42 -4.53 54.94
C ARG A 729 -24.53 -4.09 53.97
N ALA A 730 -24.23 -3.19 53.03
CA ALA A 730 -25.17 -2.77 51.98
C ALA A 730 -25.73 -3.97 51.20
N ALA A 731 -24.91 -4.98 50.95
CA ALA A 731 -25.34 -6.23 50.30
C ALA A 731 -26.41 -7.00 51.09
N ILE A 732 -26.52 -6.77 52.36
CA ILE A 732 -27.59 -7.38 53.20
C ILE A 732 -28.91 -6.62 53.02
N GLU A 733 -28.84 -5.31 52.89
CA GLU A 733 -30.02 -4.41 52.81
C GLU A 733 -30.64 -4.47 51.41
N GLU A 734 -29.79 -4.62 50.35
CA GLU A 734 -30.20 -4.69 48.93
C GLU A 734 -30.48 -6.12 48.44
N HIS A 735 -30.85 -7.04 49.31
CA HIS A 735 -31.02 -8.48 49.00
C HIS A 735 -31.72 -8.68 47.62
N ALA A 736 -30.94 -8.98 46.56
CA ALA A 736 -31.49 -9.40 45.28
C ALA A 736 -31.86 -10.90 45.39
N GLU A 737 -33.06 -11.27 44.93
CA GLU A 737 -33.61 -12.64 44.97
C GLU A 737 -32.72 -13.72 44.36
N ASP A 738 -31.68 -13.31 43.60
CA ASP A 738 -30.78 -14.20 42.87
C ASP A 738 -29.49 -14.62 43.61
N GLU A 739 -29.17 -14.04 44.78
CA GLU A 739 -27.93 -14.35 45.49
C GLU A 739 -28.16 -15.35 46.63
N SER A 740 -27.42 -16.50 46.61
CA SER A 740 -27.59 -17.51 47.67
C SER A 740 -27.11 -16.98 49.04
N GLU A 741 -27.87 -17.25 50.08
CA GLU A 741 -27.58 -16.82 51.46
C GLU A 741 -26.19 -17.32 51.94
N VAL A 742 -25.75 -18.46 51.42
CA VAL A 742 -24.39 -19.03 51.63
C VAL A 742 -23.28 -18.14 51.09
N MET A 743 -23.46 -17.53 49.90
CA MET A 743 -22.47 -16.63 49.32
C MET A 743 -22.35 -15.33 50.12
N ILE A 744 -23.46 -14.78 50.51
CA ILE A 744 -23.49 -13.56 51.37
C ILE A 744 -22.78 -13.81 52.72
N THR A 745 -23.09 -14.92 53.37
CA THR A 745 -22.48 -15.29 54.65
C THR A 745 -20.97 -15.56 54.50
N SER A 746 -20.56 -16.21 53.44
CA SER A 746 -19.13 -16.41 53.09
C SER A 746 -18.39 -15.09 52.88
N GLN A 747 -18.99 -14.14 52.16
CA GLN A 747 -18.38 -12.83 51.91
C GLN A 747 -18.32 -11.99 53.19
N LEU A 748 -19.34 -11.98 54.03
CA LEU A 748 -19.33 -11.32 55.33
C LEU A 748 -18.20 -11.86 56.23
N ASN A 749 -17.99 -13.17 56.24
CA ASN A 749 -16.88 -13.77 56.96
C ASN A 749 -15.52 -13.34 56.36
N SER A 750 -15.38 -13.27 55.02
CA SER A 750 -14.18 -12.83 54.36
C SER A 750 -13.86 -11.36 54.68
N ALA A 751 -14.86 -10.50 54.68
CA ALA A 751 -14.75 -9.07 55.08
C ALA A 751 -14.31 -8.91 56.52
N ARG A 752 -14.97 -9.64 57.44
CA ARG A 752 -14.64 -9.66 58.87
C ARG A 752 -13.19 -10.11 59.12
N LEU A 753 -12.77 -11.20 58.48
CA LEU A 753 -11.40 -11.73 58.58
C LEU A 753 -10.37 -10.75 58.04
N ALA A 754 -10.63 -10.10 56.89
CA ALA A 754 -9.73 -9.09 56.33
C ALA A 754 -9.58 -7.89 57.30
N ALA A 755 -10.67 -7.35 57.80
CA ALA A 755 -10.66 -6.24 58.75
C ALA A 755 -9.97 -6.63 60.08
N THR A 756 -10.23 -7.84 60.60
CA THR A 756 -9.57 -8.33 61.84
C THR A 756 -8.07 -8.53 61.63
N SER A 757 -7.65 -9.05 60.48
CA SER A 757 -6.24 -9.18 60.11
C SER A 757 -5.53 -7.83 60.03
N CYS A 758 -6.20 -6.84 59.40
CA CYS A 758 -5.69 -5.46 59.30
C CYS A 758 -5.44 -4.85 60.69
N LEU A 759 -6.45 -4.90 61.55
CA LEU A 759 -6.32 -4.37 62.91
C LEU A 759 -5.28 -5.12 63.74
N SER A 760 -5.19 -6.44 63.64
CA SER A 760 -4.21 -7.23 64.37
C SER A 760 -2.77 -6.91 63.93
N ALA A 761 -2.54 -6.65 62.63
CA ALA A 761 -1.24 -6.23 62.12
C ALA A 761 -0.89 -4.84 62.64
N LEU A 762 -1.81 -3.88 62.54
CA LEU A 762 -1.59 -2.52 63.01
C LEU A 762 -1.37 -2.48 64.55
N LYS A 763 -2.11 -3.22 65.36
CA LYS A 763 -1.91 -3.27 66.82
C LYS A 763 -0.55 -3.85 67.19
N ARG A 764 0.06 -4.73 66.42
CA ARG A 764 1.41 -5.21 66.65
C ARG A 764 2.47 -4.17 66.26
N ALA A 765 2.20 -3.36 65.25
CA ALA A 765 3.11 -2.35 64.75
C ALA A 765 3.05 -1.01 65.50
N ILE A 766 1.95 -0.70 66.13
CA ILE A 766 1.68 0.55 66.94
C ILE A 766 2.40 0.53 68.26
N ASN A 767 3.73 0.45 68.26
CA ASN A 767 4.59 1.02 69.29
C ASN A 767 5.13 2.40 68.89
N VAL A 768 4.67 3.01 67.82
CA VAL A 768 5.15 4.27 67.24
C VAL A 768 3.95 5.15 66.84
N GLU A 769 3.97 6.40 67.22
CA GLU A 769 3.03 7.52 67.08
C GLU A 769 2.03 7.37 65.92
N ALA A 770 0.81 6.87 66.25
CA ALA A 770 -0.31 6.85 65.32
C ALA A 770 -0.90 8.27 65.15
N THR A 771 -1.15 8.70 63.93
CA THR A 771 -1.81 9.97 63.65
C THR A 771 -3.25 9.95 64.15
N ALA A 772 -3.80 11.12 64.50
CA ALA A 772 -5.18 11.21 64.97
C ALA A 772 -6.18 10.61 63.97
N GLU A 773 -5.93 10.74 62.70
CA GLU A 773 -6.73 10.18 61.62
C GLU A 773 -6.70 8.64 61.59
N GLN A 774 -5.54 8.05 61.84
CA GLN A 774 -5.40 6.60 61.95
C GLN A 774 -6.15 6.05 63.15
N GLN A 775 -6.15 6.75 64.29
CA GLN A 775 -6.85 6.33 65.49
C GLN A 775 -8.36 6.35 65.28
N ASP A 776 -8.90 7.37 64.62
CA ASP A 776 -10.34 7.47 64.29
C ASP A 776 -10.77 6.33 63.33
N LEU A 777 -9.99 6.08 62.25
CA LEU A 777 -10.27 4.98 61.32
C LEU A 777 -10.18 3.60 62.00
N VAL A 778 -9.26 3.39 62.91
CA VAL A 778 -9.14 2.15 63.67
C VAL A 778 -10.40 1.93 64.54
N GLN A 779 -10.90 2.98 65.25
CA GLN A 779 -12.13 2.90 66.02
C GLN A 779 -13.36 2.60 65.14
N GLN A 780 -13.42 3.21 63.94
CA GLN A 780 -14.50 2.94 62.99
C GLN A 780 -14.46 1.49 62.51
N VAL A 781 -13.30 0.95 62.15
CA VAL A 781 -13.14 -0.45 61.73
C VAL A 781 -13.47 -1.40 62.90
N GLU A 782 -13.06 -1.12 64.13
CA GLU A 782 -13.41 -1.92 65.31
C GLU A 782 -14.94 -2.01 65.52
N LYS A 783 -15.63 -0.88 65.41
CA LYS A 783 -17.09 -0.84 65.50
C LYS A 783 -17.73 -1.69 64.40
N GLN A 784 -17.28 -1.55 63.16
CA GLN A 784 -17.82 -2.33 62.02
C GLN A 784 -17.57 -3.82 62.18
N ILE A 785 -16.42 -4.25 62.72
CA ILE A 785 -16.13 -5.67 63.00
C ILE A 785 -17.08 -6.23 64.03
N ALA A 786 -17.39 -5.48 65.16
CA ALA A 786 -18.30 -5.92 66.14
C ALA A 786 -19.71 -6.12 65.54
N GLU A 787 -20.21 -5.15 64.76
CA GLU A 787 -21.48 -5.22 64.06
C GLU A 787 -21.55 -6.41 63.09
N LEU A 788 -20.53 -6.61 62.24
CA LEU A 788 -20.45 -7.74 61.32
C LEU A 788 -20.40 -9.10 62.04
N THR A 789 -19.71 -9.17 63.17
CA THR A 789 -19.61 -10.41 63.97
C THR A 789 -20.98 -10.82 64.51
N GLN A 790 -21.75 -9.87 64.97
CA GLN A 790 -23.12 -10.11 65.44
C GLN A 790 -24.02 -10.60 64.28
N VAL A 791 -24.00 -9.93 63.15
CA VAL A 791 -24.78 -10.29 61.94
C VAL A 791 -24.41 -11.68 61.42
N VAL A 792 -23.12 -12.03 61.38
CA VAL A 792 -22.65 -13.37 60.95
C VAL A 792 -23.14 -14.44 61.93
N GLN A 793 -23.08 -14.20 63.27
CA GLN A 793 -23.55 -15.15 64.23
C GLN A 793 -25.06 -15.36 64.17
N GLU A 794 -25.85 -14.31 63.95
CA GLU A 794 -27.30 -14.40 63.79
C GLU A 794 -27.68 -15.21 62.52
N ARG A 795 -26.99 -15.01 61.45
CA ARG A 795 -27.21 -15.76 60.17
C ARG A 795 -26.77 -17.21 60.28
N MET A 796 -25.64 -17.52 60.94
CA MET A 796 -25.18 -18.90 61.19
C MET A 796 -26.12 -19.70 62.04
N LYS A 797 -26.97 -19.05 62.84
CA LYS A 797 -28.02 -19.71 63.62
C LYS A 797 -29.28 -19.99 62.83
N ARG A 798 -29.45 -19.32 61.66
CA ARG A 798 -30.61 -19.51 60.80
C ARG A 798 -30.32 -20.51 59.62
N THR A 799 -29.04 -20.72 59.27
CA THR A 799 -28.58 -21.79 58.38
C THR A 799 -28.26 -23.04 59.16
#